data_ac8d954e8e6521ba922f977c8ab56ba2
#
_entry.id   ac8d954e8e6521ba922f977c8ab56ba2
#
_cell.length_a   1.000
_cell.length_b   1.000
_cell.length_c   1.000
_cell.angle_alpha   90.00
_cell.angle_beta   90.00
_cell.angle_gamma   90.00
#
_symmetry.space_group_name_H-M   'P 1'
#
loop_
_entity.id
_entity.type
_entity.pdbx_description
1 polymer ?
#
loop_
_entity_poly.entity_id
_entity_poly.type
_entity_poly.pdbx_seq_one_letter_code
_entity_poly.pdbx_strand_id
1 'polypeptide(L)'
;ELDRLGALLTYGEPFAAGNAAPDAAVVVAPRLGTVSPWASKATDIARNCGLNPHRVERLVEYKIGLQRKLIGRHQLSKSDLDAVAALLHDRMTESVLASRDEARALFTELHPEPLAHVDVLAGGRAALEQANTDWGLALAADEIDYLMDAFTKLGRNPTDVELMMFAQANSEHCRHKIFNAQFTIDGVAQDKSLFGMIRHTEQQNPQHTVVAYSDNAAVMEGGTVEVFQAKSAAGAGGTSASSYQKDTATRHVLMKVETHNHPTAISPFPGASTGAGGEIRDEGATGRGARPKAGLTGFTVSKLWDSAVGKPEHMASPLQIMTEGPLGGAAFNNEFGRPNLVGYFREYELQAGGVQRGYHKPIMIAGGIGSIDAGLTHKIEFPAGSLLIQLGGPGMRIGMGGGAASSLASGANAAHLDFDSVQRGNPEIERRAQEVITQCQALGADNPILAIHDVGAGGLSNAFPELTNDAGRGARFDLRAVPLEESGLAPKEIWSNESQERYVMAIAPESLALFEALCARERCPFAVVGVATQERQLVVGDLDLPLPPLGEGGDGGSPVTSTLGLPPSQTSPSGGGSQAVDMPMDVLLGKPPKMHRDVTTLTREFTPLNLDGVTLQDAVIKVLSHPTVASKRFLITIGDRTVGGLTHRDQMVGPWQIPVADCAVTLADFKGFAGEAMSMGERTPLAALDAPASGRMAVAEAITNLLAAPIELPRVKLSANWMAACGEPGEDAALYATVKAVGMELCPALGVSIPVGKDSLSMRTQWQAEGAAQKVVSPVSLIVSAFASVQDVRGTLTPQLDREQDTTLLLVDLGKGKHRLAGSVLAQALGQSGCPQQDGVPDLHEPELLKQLVAAVNQLRADGKILAYHDRSDGGLLAAAAEMAFAGQVGVALNVDLLVTEGDGISDSRAEYGDAKNWAQQISARREELTLRALFAE
;
A
#
# COMPACT_ATOMS: atom_id res chain seq x y z
N GLU A 1 9.72 14.24 43.36
CA GLU A 1 9.77 13.84 41.93
C GLU A 1 9.63 12.34 41.77
N LEU A 2 10.42 11.50 42.46
CA LEU A 2 10.35 10.04 42.37
C LEU A 2 8.97 9.46 42.68
N ASP A 3 8.26 9.99 43.69
CA ASP A 3 6.91 9.52 44.03
C ASP A 3 5.91 9.83 42.90
N ARG A 4 6.07 11.03 42.26
CA ARG A 4 5.22 11.43 41.12
C ARG A 4 5.53 10.58 39.89
N LEU A 5 6.80 10.30 39.63
CA LEU A 5 7.22 9.39 38.57
C LEU A 5 6.68 7.96 38.82
N GLY A 6 6.80 7.48 40.07
CA GLY A 6 6.26 6.18 40.46
C GLY A 6 4.73 6.10 40.20
N ALA A 7 3.99 7.16 40.52
CA ALA A 7 2.55 7.21 40.28
C ALA A 7 2.21 7.19 38.79
N LEU A 8 2.98 7.90 37.95
CA LEU A 8 2.81 7.88 36.48
C LEU A 8 3.12 6.53 35.86
N LEU A 9 4.08 5.79 36.41
CA LEU A 9 4.50 4.49 35.90
C LEU A 9 3.68 3.32 36.46
N THR A 10 2.78 3.57 37.41
CA THR A 10 1.90 2.54 37.99
C THR A 10 0.58 2.50 37.19
N TYR A 11 0.46 1.52 36.29
CA TYR A 11 -0.71 1.31 35.45
C TYR A 11 -0.88 -0.20 35.14
N GLY A 12 -2.05 -0.56 34.60
CA GLY A 12 -2.42 -1.93 34.28
C GLY A 12 -2.99 -2.70 35.49
N GLU A 13 -3.20 -4.00 35.32
CA GLU A 13 -3.71 -4.88 36.35
C GLU A 13 -2.64 -5.11 37.44
N PRO A 14 -3.05 -5.17 38.73
CA PRO A 14 -2.14 -5.46 39.82
C PRO A 14 -1.44 -6.80 39.62
N PHE A 15 -0.11 -6.79 39.60
CA PHE A 15 0.68 -8.02 39.45
C PHE A 15 0.91 -8.67 40.82
N ALA A 16 0.39 -9.90 40.99
CA ALA A 16 0.72 -10.72 42.12
C ALA A 16 1.94 -11.58 41.79
N ALA A 17 3.08 -11.28 42.38
CA ALA A 17 4.30 -12.06 42.18
C ALA A 17 4.12 -13.49 42.74
N GLY A 18 4.26 -14.49 41.89
CA GLY A 18 4.36 -15.90 42.32
C GLY A 18 5.64 -16.12 43.15
N ASN A 19 5.58 -17.02 44.14
CA ASN A 19 6.69 -17.31 45.06
C ASN A 19 7.82 -18.15 44.44
N ALA A 20 7.72 -18.60 43.20
CA ALA A 20 8.72 -19.42 42.54
C ALA A 20 9.73 -18.53 41.77
N ALA A 21 11.03 -18.77 42.03
CA ALA A 21 12.07 -18.18 41.21
C ALA A 21 11.95 -18.72 39.76
N PRO A 22 12.11 -17.90 38.74
CA PRO A 22 12.11 -18.37 37.35
C PRO A 22 13.31 -19.28 37.10
N ASP A 23 13.14 -20.27 36.20
CA ASP A 23 14.23 -21.16 35.79
C ASP A 23 15.16 -20.46 34.75
N ALA A 24 14.64 -19.51 34.00
CA ALA A 24 15.38 -18.64 33.09
C ALA A 24 14.68 -17.26 32.95
N ALA A 25 15.41 -16.27 32.46
CA ALA A 25 14.86 -14.97 32.12
C ALA A 25 15.43 -14.49 30.79
N VAL A 26 14.60 -13.77 30.01
CA VAL A 26 14.96 -13.06 28.78
C VAL A 26 14.61 -11.60 28.99
N VAL A 27 15.56 -10.70 28.83
CA VAL A 27 15.35 -9.25 28.93
C VAL A 27 15.32 -8.70 27.51
N VAL A 28 14.21 -8.10 27.15
CA VAL A 28 14.00 -7.45 25.85
C VAL A 28 13.93 -5.94 26.07
N ALA A 29 14.74 -5.24 25.32
CA ALA A 29 14.84 -3.77 25.35
C ALA A 29 14.75 -3.22 23.93
N PRO A 30 14.44 -1.94 23.73
CA PRO A 30 14.58 -1.30 22.43
C PRO A 30 15.99 -1.49 21.86
N ARG A 31 16.11 -1.40 20.55
CA ARG A 31 17.42 -1.52 19.88
C ARG A 31 18.40 -0.53 20.46
N LEU A 32 19.60 -1.02 20.80
CA LEU A 32 20.65 -0.18 21.38
C LEU A 32 21.01 0.97 20.40
N GLY A 33 21.19 2.18 20.95
CA GLY A 33 21.44 3.39 20.16
C GLY A 33 20.19 4.12 19.69
N THR A 34 18.98 3.51 19.82
CA THR A 34 17.72 4.12 19.41
C THR A 34 16.91 4.68 20.57
N VAL A 35 16.04 5.63 20.29
CA VAL A 35 14.95 6.06 21.18
C VAL A 35 13.66 5.45 20.67
N SER A 36 12.98 4.64 21.49
CA SER A 36 11.74 4.01 21.04
C SER A 36 10.60 5.05 20.93
N PRO A 37 9.60 4.85 20.06
CA PRO A 37 8.40 5.69 20.00
C PRO A 37 7.68 5.76 21.36
N TRP A 38 7.72 4.66 22.12
CA TRP A 38 7.20 4.64 23.50
C TRP A 38 7.98 5.59 24.42
N ALA A 39 9.32 5.62 24.30
CA ALA A 39 10.16 6.51 25.13
C ALA A 39 9.92 7.97 24.83
N SER A 40 9.79 8.35 23.57
CA SER A 40 9.50 9.73 23.16
C SER A 40 8.19 10.19 23.78
N LYS A 41 7.14 9.37 23.68
CA LYS A 41 5.83 9.68 24.27
C LYS A 41 5.83 9.68 25.79
N ALA A 42 6.45 8.71 26.44
CA ALA A 42 6.54 8.62 27.90
C ALA A 42 7.33 9.79 28.49
N THR A 43 8.42 10.18 27.84
CA THR A 43 9.23 11.33 28.23
C THR A 43 8.44 12.64 28.12
N ASP A 44 7.69 12.82 27.02
CA ASP A 44 6.83 13.99 26.82
C ASP A 44 5.70 14.06 27.87
N ILE A 45 5.04 12.94 28.16
CA ILE A 45 4.02 12.86 29.21
C ILE A 45 4.62 13.24 30.58
N ALA A 46 5.80 12.70 30.90
CA ALA A 46 6.45 12.99 32.16
C ALA A 46 6.78 14.49 32.31
N ARG A 47 7.25 15.13 31.24
CA ARG A 47 7.51 16.58 31.18
C ARG A 47 6.22 17.39 31.34
N ASN A 48 5.14 17.00 30.66
CA ASN A 48 3.82 17.61 30.80
C ASN A 48 3.26 17.53 32.24
N CYS A 49 3.66 16.50 33.00
CA CYS A 49 3.33 16.34 34.41
C CYS A 49 4.28 17.06 35.36
N GLY A 50 5.14 17.96 34.84
CA GLY A 50 6.05 18.76 35.63
C GLY A 50 7.26 17.99 36.16
N LEU A 51 7.64 16.90 35.55
CA LEU A 51 8.92 16.22 35.74
C LEU A 51 9.87 16.65 34.61
N ASN A 52 11.16 16.55 34.87
CA ASN A 52 12.18 16.90 33.87
C ASN A 52 13.16 15.73 33.63
N PRO A 53 12.69 14.56 33.21
CA PRO A 53 13.60 13.47 32.86
C PRO A 53 14.30 13.77 31.52
N HIS A 54 15.53 13.30 31.40
CA HIS A 54 16.24 13.33 30.13
C HIS A 54 15.53 12.37 29.13
N ARG A 55 15.27 11.15 29.61
CA ARG A 55 14.59 10.10 28.85
C ARG A 55 13.92 9.09 29.78
N VAL A 56 12.74 8.62 29.41
CA VAL A 56 12.06 7.50 30.06
C VAL A 56 12.00 6.37 29.02
N GLU A 57 12.49 5.18 29.38
CA GLU A 57 12.49 4.03 28.48
C GLU A 57 11.91 2.80 29.16
N ARG A 58 11.41 1.85 28.38
CA ARG A 58 10.80 0.62 28.85
C ARG A 58 11.60 -0.60 28.36
N LEU A 59 11.79 -1.55 29.24
CA LEU A 59 12.23 -2.90 28.90
C LEU A 59 11.23 -3.92 29.43
N VAL A 60 11.24 -5.12 28.86
CA VAL A 60 10.38 -6.24 29.27
C VAL A 60 11.26 -7.40 29.72
N GLU A 61 11.06 -7.88 30.93
CA GLU A 61 11.70 -9.09 31.43
C GLU A 61 10.71 -10.26 31.41
N TYR A 62 10.96 -11.22 30.54
CA TYR A 62 10.20 -12.46 30.47
C TYR A 62 10.79 -13.49 31.45
N LYS A 63 9.99 -13.91 32.43
CA LYS A 63 10.35 -14.92 33.42
C LYS A 63 9.79 -16.26 32.98
N ILE A 64 10.66 -17.21 32.69
CA ILE A 64 10.33 -18.53 32.14
C ILE A 64 10.36 -19.55 33.24
N GLY A 65 9.23 -20.24 33.48
CA GLY A 65 9.15 -21.41 34.37
C GLY A 65 9.08 -22.70 33.55
N LEU A 66 9.94 -23.64 33.85
CA LEU A 66 9.97 -24.95 33.18
C LEU A 66 9.12 -25.97 33.92
N GLN A 67 8.43 -26.81 33.14
CA GLN A 67 7.67 -27.91 33.73
C GLN A 67 8.59 -28.89 34.48
N ARG A 68 8.35 -29.12 35.78
CA ARG A 68 9.18 -29.99 36.60
C ARG A 68 9.04 -31.45 36.16
N LYS A 69 10.18 -32.08 35.81
CA LYS A 69 10.26 -33.55 35.72
C LYS A 69 10.43 -34.17 37.10
N LEU A 70 10.00 -35.43 37.22
CA LEU A 70 10.11 -36.21 38.49
C LEU A 70 11.56 -36.36 39.00
N ILE A 71 12.56 -36.29 38.15
CA ILE A 71 13.99 -36.42 38.48
C ILE A 71 14.81 -35.42 37.62
N GLY A 72 15.55 -34.50 38.29
CA GLY A 72 16.50 -33.55 37.68
C GLY A 72 15.95 -32.11 37.51
N ARG A 73 16.84 -31.11 37.50
CA ARG A 73 16.52 -29.71 37.07
C ARG A 73 16.60 -29.65 35.56
N HIS A 74 15.55 -29.16 34.94
CA HIS A 74 15.63 -28.69 33.56
C HIS A 74 16.40 -27.37 33.55
N GLN A 75 17.44 -27.29 32.78
CA GLN A 75 18.07 -26.04 32.35
C GLN A 75 17.89 -25.94 30.84
N LEU A 76 17.46 -24.77 30.37
CA LEU A 76 17.50 -24.48 28.95
C LEU A 76 18.95 -24.42 28.49
N SER A 77 19.26 -25.07 27.38
CA SER A 77 20.54 -24.84 26.71
C SER A 77 20.59 -23.40 26.18
N LYS A 78 21.78 -22.91 25.87
CA LYS A 78 21.91 -21.60 25.24
C LYS A 78 21.10 -21.53 23.93
N SER A 79 21.15 -22.58 23.13
CA SER A 79 20.39 -22.70 21.89
C SER A 79 18.87 -22.64 22.11
N ASP A 80 18.35 -23.27 23.17
CA ASP A 80 16.93 -23.23 23.49
C ASP A 80 16.52 -21.82 23.97
N LEU A 81 17.38 -21.17 24.75
CA LEU A 81 17.16 -19.83 25.24
C LEU A 81 17.16 -18.81 24.08
N ASP A 82 18.12 -18.96 23.15
CA ASP A 82 18.21 -18.14 21.94
C ASP A 82 16.94 -18.33 21.04
N ALA A 83 16.45 -19.56 20.90
CA ALA A 83 15.23 -19.86 20.18
C ALA A 83 13.98 -19.25 20.85
N VAL A 84 13.90 -19.29 22.17
CA VAL A 84 12.83 -18.64 22.95
C VAL A 84 12.93 -17.13 22.82
N ALA A 85 14.13 -16.57 22.93
CA ALA A 85 14.37 -15.14 22.79
C ALA A 85 13.96 -14.64 21.40
N ALA A 86 14.20 -15.41 20.33
CA ALA A 86 13.78 -15.10 18.99
C ALA A 86 12.25 -14.98 18.82
N LEU A 87 11.47 -15.66 19.66
CA LEU A 87 10.00 -15.57 19.69
C LEU A 87 9.48 -14.41 20.56
N LEU A 88 10.31 -13.84 21.43
CA LEU A 88 9.91 -12.86 22.44
C LEU A 88 10.30 -11.42 22.08
N HIS A 89 11.07 -11.20 21.01
CA HIS A 89 11.50 -9.86 20.61
C HIS A 89 11.35 -9.64 19.10
N ASP A 90 11.12 -8.42 18.73
CA ASP A 90 11.22 -7.97 17.34
C ASP A 90 12.69 -7.62 17.04
N ARG A 91 13.37 -8.50 16.30
CA ARG A 91 14.79 -8.32 15.93
C ARG A 91 15.09 -7.02 15.16
N MET A 92 14.07 -6.34 14.63
CA MET A 92 14.23 -5.08 13.89
C MET A 92 14.31 -3.86 14.83
N THR A 93 13.53 -3.87 15.91
CA THR A 93 13.36 -2.72 16.80
C THR A 93 13.79 -3.00 18.23
N GLU A 94 14.14 -4.24 18.55
CA GLU A 94 14.47 -4.68 19.89
C GLU A 94 15.78 -5.44 19.93
N SER A 95 16.38 -5.47 21.11
CA SER A 95 17.59 -6.22 21.45
C SER A 95 17.34 -7.10 22.64
N VAL A 96 17.91 -8.32 22.64
CA VAL A 96 17.93 -9.21 23.79
C VAL A 96 19.16 -8.90 24.63
N LEU A 97 18.95 -8.59 25.89
CA LEU A 97 20.01 -8.29 26.87
C LEU A 97 20.19 -9.48 27.82
N ALA A 98 21.41 -9.72 28.24
CA ALA A 98 21.71 -10.81 29.21
C ALA A 98 21.20 -10.46 30.61
N SER A 99 21.05 -9.19 30.95
CA SER A 99 20.57 -8.73 32.26
C SER A 99 19.93 -7.36 32.17
N ARG A 100 19.16 -6.96 33.19
CA ARG A 100 18.62 -5.60 33.33
C ARG A 100 19.71 -4.53 33.40
N ASP A 101 20.88 -4.85 33.95
CA ASP A 101 21.96 -3.89 34.11
C ASP A 101 22.57 -3.47 32.80
N GLU A 102 22.49 -4.31 31.77
CA GLU A 102 22.94 -3.99 30.42
C GLU A 102 22.04 -2.94 29.74
N ALA A 103 20.81 -2.74 30.23
CA ALA A 103 19.91 -1.69 29.72
C ALA A 103 20.48 -0.26 29.88
N ARG A 104 21.53 -0.07 30.66
CA ARG A 104 22.27 1.19 30.71
C ARG A 104 22.84 1.60 29.35
N ALA A 105 23.10 0.63 28.50
CA ALA A 105 23.56 0.86 27.13
C ALA A 105 22.54 1.63 26.26
N LEU A 106 21.23 1.60 26.61
CA LEU A 106 20.19 2.40 25.95
C LEU A 106 20.44 3.90 26.04
N PHE A 107 21.21 4.36 27.02
CA PHE A 107 21.53 5.77 27.26
C PHE A 107 22.95 6.14 26.78
N THR A 108 23.60 5.23 26.06
CA THR A 108 24.94 5.45 25.50
C THR A 108 24.81 6.02 24.10
N GLU A 109 25.49 7.14 23.85
CA GLU A 109 25.61 7.70 22.50
C GLU A 109 26.64 6.90 21.69
N LEU A 110 26.23 6.49 20.49
CA LEU A 110 27.08 5.81 19.52
C LEU A 110 27.82 6.84 18.65
N HIS A 111 29.03 6.50 18.22
CA HIS A 111 29.77 7.32 17.27
C HIS A 111 29.37 7.00 15.82
N PRO A 112 29.15 8.01 14.98
CA PRO A 112 28.81 7.79 13.58
C PRO A 112 29.98 7.20 12.79
N GLU A 113 29.66 6.37 11.82
CA GLU A 113 30.64 5.94 10.83
C GLU A 113 31.00 7.13 9.92
N PRO A 114 32.27 7.21 9.44
CA PRO A 114 32.70 8.29 8.57
C PRO A 114 32.07 8.15 7.16
N LEU A 115 32.02 9.27 6.44
CA LEU A 115 31.68 9.31 5.02
C LEU A 115 32.66 8.43 4.22
N ALA A 116 32.15 7.48 3.44
CA ALA A 116 32.95 6.60 2.60
C ALA A 116 32.95 7.09 1.12
N HIS A 117 34.00 6.70 0.38
CA HIS A 117 34.12 6.98 -1.05
C HIS A 117 34.43 5.69 -1.80
N VAL A 118 33.88 5.53 -2.99
CA VAL A 118 34.21 4.42 -3.90
C VAL A 118 35.23 4.92 -4.94
N ASP A 119 36.39 4.31 -4.99
CA ASP A 119 37.47 4.72 -5.89
C ASP A 119 37.18 4.30 -7.33
N VAL A 120 36.30 5.07 -8.00
CA VAL A 120 35.88 4.86 -9.37
C VAL A 120 36.95 5.29 -10.34
N LEU A 121 37.73 6.37 -10.03
CA LEU A 121 38.74 6.90 -10.92
C LEU A 121 39.92 5.97 -11.12
N ALA A 122 40.33 5.23 -10.08
CA ALA A 122 41.45 4.26 -10.18
C ALA A 122 40.95 2.81 -10.30
N GLY A 123 39.88 2.43 -9.57
CA GLY A 123 39.34 1.07 -9.55
C GLY A 123 38.38 0.76 -10.68
N GLY A 124 37.89 1.78 -11.38
CA GLY A 124 37.01 1.64 -12.54
C GLY A 124 35.69 0.95 -12.23
N ARG A 125 35.12 0.28 -13.23
CA ARG A 125 33.84 -0.46 -13.16
C ARG A 125 33.79 -1.47 -12.02
N ALA A 126 34.89 -2.18 -11.77
CA ALA A 126 34.95 -3.24 -10.73
C ALA A 126 34.68 -2.67 -9.32
N ALA A 127 35.12 -1.43 -9.05
CA ALA A 127 34.83 -0.79 -7.75
C ALA A 127 33.33 -0.51 -7.56
N LEU A 128 32.61 -0.10 -8.62
CA LEU A 128 31.17 0.09 -8.57
C LEU A 128 30.39 -1.23 -8.48
N GLU A 129 30.82 -2.27 -9.20
CA GLU A 129 30.23 -3.60 -9.13
C GLU A 129 30.36 -4.21 -7.73
N GLN A 130 31.52 -4.00 -7.09
CA GLN A 130 31.73 -4.43 -5.71
C GLN A 130 30.81 -3.67 -4.74
N ALA A 131 30.75 -2.34 -4.84
CA ALA A 131 29.85 -1.52 -4.02
C ALA A 131 28.37 -1.87 -4.26
N ASN A 132 27.99 -2.16 -5.51
CA ASN A 132 26.64 -2.61 -5.88
C ASN A 132 26.26 -3.90 -5.13
N THR A 133 27.20 -4.84 -5.03
CA THR A 133 26.99 -6.11 -4.31
C THR A 133 26.97 -5.92 -2.80
N ASP A 134 27.97 -5.22 -2.24
CA ASP A 134 28.18 -5.09 -0.80
C ASP A 134 27.03 -4.28 -0.13
N TRP A 135 26.48 -3.31 -0.83
CA TRP A 135 25.45 -2.41 -0.31
C TRP A 135 24.04 -2.70 -0.86
N GLY A 136 23.89 -3.73 -1.70
CA GLY A 136 22.59 -4.11 -2.26
C GLY A 136 21.92 -3.01 -3.08
N LEU A 137 22.69 -2.27 -3.90
CA LEU A 137 22.20 -1.09 -4.65
C LEU A 137 21.26 -1.46 -5.80
N ALA A 138 21.31 -2.69 -6.27
CA ALA A 138 20.50 -3.19 -7.40
C ALA A 138 20.68 -2.40 -8.72
N LEU A 139 21.89 -1.85 -8.95
CA LEU A 139 22.23 -1.12 -10.18
C LEU A 139 22.33 -2.08 -11.36
N ALA A 140 21.73 -1.71 -12.47
CA ALA A 140 21.87 -2.40 -13.75
C ALA A 140 23.23 -2.08 -14.42
N ALA A 141 23.63 -2.89 -15.40
CA ALA A 141 24.93 -2.75 -16.07
C ALA A 141 25.09 -1.40 -16.77
N ASP A 142 24.04 -0.90 -17.42
CA ASP A 142 23.99 0.40 -18.09
C ASP A 142 23.97 1.58 -17.10
N GLU A 143 23.42 1.40 -15.90
CA GLU A 143 23.48 2.39 -14.83
C GLU A 143 24.89 2.49 -14.23
N ILE A 144 25.61 1.38 -14.11
CA ILE A 144 27.01 1.36 -13.72
C ILE A 144 27.84 2.13 -14.76
N ASP A 145 27.64 1.88 -16.07
CA ASP A 145 28.32 2.62 -17.14
C ASP A 145 28.01 4.12 -17.10
N TYR A 146 26.73 4.47 -16.85
CA TYR A 146 26.31 5.86 -16.69
C TYR A 146 27.05 6.57 -15.55
N LEU A 147 27.12 5.91 -14.38
CA LEU A 147 27.81 6.46 -13.20
C LEU A 147 29.33 6.59 -13.45
N MET A 148 29.93 5.60 -14.10
CA MET A 148 31.34 5.67 -14.51
C MET A 148 31.63 6.93 -15.35
N ASP A 149 30.82 7.14 -16.37
CA ASP A 149 30.96 8.31 -17.25
C ASP A 149 30.70 9.63 -16.49
N ALA A 150 29.72 9.67 -15.65
CA ALA A 150 29.35 10.86 -14.89
C ALA A 150 30.47 11.28 -13.93
N PHE A 151 30.98 10.36 -13.08
CA PHE A 151 32.03 10.67 -12.11
C PHE A 151 33.38 10.90 -12.75
N THR A 152 33.69 10.26 -13.90
CA THR A 152 34.85 10.57 -14.71
C THR A 152 34.80 12.02 -15.24
N LYS A 153 33.64 12.49 -15.72
CA LYS A 153 33.45 13.88 -16.15
C LYS A 153 33.51 14.87 -14.99
N LEU A 154 33.01 14.51 -13.80
CA LEU A 154 33.11 15.31 -12.59
C LEU A 154 34.54 15.36 -12.03
N GLY A 155 35.44 14.44 -12.44
CA GLY A 155 36.84 14.39 -12.03
C GLY A 155 37.06 14.03 -10.57
N ARG A 156 36.07 13.34 -9.94
CA ARG A 156 36.10 12.93 -8.54
C ARG A 156 35.46 11.58 -8.32
N ASN A 157 35.76 10.98 -7.20
CA ASN A 157 35.11 9.75 -6.74
C ASN A 157 33.71 10.03 -6.12
N PRO A 158 32.72 9.14 -6.31
CA PRO A 158 31.44 9.24 -5.61
C PRO A 158 31.56 8.93 -4.13
N THR A 159 30.69 9.55 -3.34
CA THR A 159 30.45 9.15 -1.95
C THR A 159 29.48 7.99 -1.88
N ASP A 160 29.46 7.30 -0.72
CA ASP A 160 28.46 6.26 -0.43
C ASP A 160 27.02 6.84 -0.41
N VAL A 161 26.86 8.09 0.02
CA VAL A 161 25.58 8.81 -0.01
C VAL A 161 25.09 9.02 -1.44
N GLU A 162 25.96 9.46 -2.34
CA GLU A 162 25.62 9.71 -3.74
C GLU A 162 25.23 8.44 -4.48
N LEU A 163 25.93 7.34 -4.23
CA LEU A 163 25.61 6.04 -4.84
C LEU A 163 24.29 5.47 -4.29
N MET A 164 24.06 5.54 -2.97
CA MET A 164 22.82 5.11 -2.37
C MET A 164 21.63 5.95 -2.90
N MET A 165 21.79 7.26 -2.93
CA MET A 165 20.78 8.20 -3.44
C MET A 165 20.44 7.91 -4.91
N PHE A 166 21.46 7.70 -5.77
CA PHE A 166 21.24 7.35 -7.17
C PHE A 166 20.49 6.01 -7.30
N ALA A 167 20.90 5.00 -6.56
CA ALA A 167 20.29 3.67 -6.58
C ALA A 167 18.81 3.71 -6.18
N GLN A 168 18.46 4.48 -5.15
CA GLN A 168 17.08 4.65 -4.71
C GLN A 168 16.25 5.43 -5.74
N ALA A 169 16.69 6.62 -6.11
CA ALA A 169 15.99 7.50 -7.05
C ALA A 169 15.81 6.86 -8.45
N ASN A 170 16.71 5.96 -8.85
CA ASN A 170 16.66 5.25 -10.13
C ASN A 170 16.23 3.77 -10.00
N SER A 171 15.71 3.34 -8.86
CA SER A 171 15.17 1.98 -8.69
C SER A 171 13.99 1.72 -9.64
N GLU A 172 13.66 0.45 -9.89
CA GLU A 172 12.44 0.08 -10.62
C GLU A 172 11.20 0.66 -9.93
N HIS A 173 11.20 0.64 -8.60
CA HIS A 173 10.11 1.16 -7.77
C HIS A 173 9.81 2.65 -8.02
N CYS A 174 10.85 3.50 -8.15
CA CYS A 174 10.69 4.95 -8.32
C CYS A 174 10.58 5.37 -9.80
N ARG A 175 11.25 4.67 -10.72
CA ARG A 175 11.34 5.07 -12.13
C ARG A 175 10.46 4.30 -13.09
N HIS A 176 9.86 3.20 -12.66
CA HIS A 176 9.02 2.36 -13.53
C HIS A 176 9.72 2.02 -14.85
N LYS A 177 10.99 1.58 -14.76
CA LYS A 177 11.86 1.39 -15.95
C LYS A 177 11.26 0.42 -16.96
N ILE A 178 10.68 -0.69 -16.50
CA ILE A 178 10.01 -1.69 -17.36
C ILE A 178 8.75 -1.12 -17.98
N PHE A 179 7.94 -0.35 -17.21
CA PHE A 179 6.73 0.29 -17.74
C PHE A 179 7.04 1.36 -18.79
N ASN A 180 8.19 1.99 -18.71
CA ASN A 180 8.68 2.95 -19.71
C ASN A 180 9.52 2.31 -20.82
N ALA A 181 9.84 1.00 -20.73
CA ALA A 181 10.71 0.30 -21.69
C ALA A 181 10.11 0.24 -23.10
N GLN A 182 11.00 0.06 -24.06
CA GLN A 182 10.64 -0.34 -25.42
C GLN A 182 10.57 -1.88 -25.46
N PHE A 183 9.50 -2.41 -26.04
CA PHE A 183 9.29 -3.85 -26.17
C PHE A 183 9.48 -4.31 -27.59
N THR A 184 10.20 -5.43 -27.76
CA THR A 184 10.17 -6.28 -28.96
C THR A 184 9.58 -7.62 -28.51
N ILE A 185 8.49 -8.06 -29.17
CA ILE A 185 7.80 -9.31 -28.83
C ILE A 185 7.83 -10.20 -30.06
N ASP A 186 8.37 -11.40 -29.93
CA ASP A 186 8.52 -12.37 -31.03
C ASP A 186 9.23 -11.75 -32.27
N GLY A 187 10.22 -10.90 -32.02
CA GLY A 187 10.98 -10.19 -33.06
C GLY A 187 10.27 -8.97 -33.66
N VAL A 188 9.09 -8.59 -33.15
CA VAL A 188 8.31 -7.43 -33.61
C VAL A 188 8.39 -6.30 -32.60
N ALA A 189 8.96 -5.16 -33.00
CA ALA A 189 9.00 -3.96 -32.18
C ALA A 189 7.59 -3.41 -31.95
N GLN A 190 7.31 -3.03 -30.70
CA GLN A 190 6.01 -2.51 -30.30
C GLN A 190 6.03 -0.98 -30.31
N ASP A 191 4.91 -0.36 -30.70
CA ASP A 191 4.81 1.11 -30.89
C ASP A 191 4.74 1.89 -29.57
N LYS A 192 4.20 1.28 -28.51
CA LYS A 192 3.95 1.95 -27.22
C LYS A 192 4.61 1.18 -26.08
N SER A 193 5.13 1.93 -25.11
CA SER A 193 5.49 1.37 -23.80
C SER A 193 4.21 1.02 -23.02
N LEU A 194 4.34 0.23 -21.96
CA LEU A 194 3.22 -0.09 -21.06
C LEU A 194 2.58 1.19 -20.51
N PHE A 195 3.40 2.13 -20.06
CA PHE A 195 2.92 3.42 -19.54
C PHE A 195 2.21 4.26 -20.62
N GLY A 196 2.70 4.20 -21.87
CA GLY A 196 2.05 4.86 -23.00
C GLY A 196 0.65 4.31 -23.29
N MET A 197 0.42 3.00 -23.09
CA MET A 197 -0.90 2.39 -23.23
C MET A 197 -1.85 2.76 -22.09
N ILE A 198 -1.34 2.87 -20.85
CA ILE A 198 -2.16 3.31 -19.71
C ILE A 198 -2.57 4.78 -19.87
N ARG A 199 -1.62 5.66 -20.20
CA ARG A 199 -1.90 7.09 -20.46
C ARG A 199 -2.90 7.31 -21.58
N HIS A 200 -2.97 6.37 -22.54
CA HIS A 200 -3.96 6.43 -23.60
C HIS A 200 -5.40 6.43 -23.07
N THR A 201 -5.69 5.75 -21.96
CA THR A 201 -7.02 5.73 -21.36
C THR A 201 -7.47 7.14 -20.95
N GLU A 202 -6.58 7.92 -20.32
CA GLU A 202 -6.86 9.29 -19.91
C GLU A 202 -6.93 10.25 -21.12
N GLN A 203 -6.09 10.04 -22.13
CA GLN A 203 -6.15 10.82 -23.39
C GLN A 203 -7.50 10.65 -24.10
N GLN A 204 -8.09 9.47 -24.03
CA GLN A 204 -9.41 9.19 -24.64
C GLN A 204 -10.57 9.66 -23.74
N ASN A 205 -10.43 9.60 -22.43
CA ASN A 205 -11.49 9.86 -21.47
C ASN A 205 -11.02 10.80 -20.33
N PRO A 206 -10.65 12.07 -20.67
CA PRO A 206 -10.15 13.03 -19.68
C PRO A 206 -11.25 13.66 -18.82
N GLN A 207 -12.52 13.40 -19.13
CA GLN A 207 -13.65 14.02 -18.45
C GLN A 207 -13.60 13.73 -16.96
N HIS A 208 -13.88 14.74 -16.15
CA HIS A 208 -13.92 14.64 -14.68
C HIS A 208 -12.57 14.30 -14.00
N THR A 209 -11.45 14.37 -14.72
CA THR A 209 -10.11 14.31 -14.14
C THR A 209 -9.56 15.71 -13.95
N VAL A 210 -9.02 16.01 -12.79
CA VAL A 210 -8.38 17.29 -12.45
C VAL A 210 -6.87 17.17 -12.51
N VAL A 211 -6.30 16.10 -11.93
CA VAL A 211 -4.86 15.79 -11.93
C VAL A 211 -4.67 14.32 -12.25
N ALA A 212 -3.80 14.02 -13.22
CA ALA A 212 -3.37 12.67 -13.58
C ALA A 212 -1.86 12.62 -13.78
N TYR A 213 -1.18 11.62 -13.22
CA TYR A 213 0.25 11.27 -13.39
C TYR A 213 1.28 12.31 -12.95
N SER A 214 0.91 13.45 -12.43
CA SER A 214 1.81 14.57 -12.14
C SER A 214 1.94 14.92 -10.65
N ASP A 215 1.36 14.11 -9.79
CA ASP A 215 1.39 14.32 -8.33
C ASP A 215 1.35 12.96 -7.59
N ASN A 216 1.46 12.96 -6.28
CA ASN A 216 1.40 11.78 -5.40
C ASN A 216 0.09 10.99 -5.56
N ALA A 217 -1.03 11.67 -5.76
CA ALA A 217 -2.33 11.04 -6.03
C ALA A 217 -2.99 11.64 -7.29
N ALA A 218 -3.92 10.92 -7.89
CA ALA A 218 -4.81 11.50 -8.89
C ALA A 218 -5.95 12.27 -8.22
N VAL A 219 -6.47 13.27 -8.93
CA VAL A 219 -7.59 14.08 -8.46
C VAL A 219 -8.72 14.05 -9.50
N MET A 220 -9.92 13.66 -9.07
CA MET A 220 -11.13 13.71 -9.87
C MET A 220 -12.10 14.80 -9.37
N GLU A 221 -12.99 15.24 -10.25
CA GLU A 221 -13.99 16.25 -9.90
C GLU A 221 -14.88 15.78 -8.74
N GLY A 222 -14.99 16.65 -7.73
CA GLY A 222 -15.97 16.54 -6.66
C GLY A 222 -17.10 17.54 -6.84
N GLY A 223 -17.46 18.24 -5.77
CA GLY A 223 -18.58 19.18 -5.77
C GLY A 223 -18.42 20.30 -4.75
N THR A 224 -19.44 21.14 -4.69
CA THR A 224 -19.56 22.17 -3.66
C THR A 224 -20.16 21.55 -2.40
N VAL A 225 -19.46 21.66 -1.29
CA VAL A 225 -19.78 21.01 -0.01
C VAL A 225 -19.72 22.00 1.15
N GLU A 226 -20.42 21.70 2.25
CA GLU A 226 -20.29 22.45 3.50
C GLU A 226 -19.06 21.92 4.25
N VAL A 227 -18.04 22.74 4.43
CA VAL A 227 -16.81 22.40 5.16
C VAL A 227 -16.88 22.93 6.58
N PHE A 228 -16.66 22.05 7.55
CA PHE A 228 -16.51 22.44 8.96
C PHE A 228 -15.04 22.37 9.33
N GLN A 229 -14.40 23.52 9.55
CA GLN A 229 -12.97 23.63 9.77
C GLN A 229 -12.60 24.77 10.72
N ALA A 230 -11.44 24.67 11.34
CA ALA A 230 -10.89 25.77 12.13
C ALA A 230 -10.45 26.91 11.22
N LYS A 231 -10.87 28.13 11.52
CA LYS A 231 -10.37 29.36 10.87
C LYS A 231 -9.70 30.25 11.92
N SER A 232 -8.51 30.75 11.57
CA SER A 232 -7.88 31.82 12.35
C SER A 232 -8.65 33.13 12.16
N ALA A 233 -8.75 33.92 13.22
CA ALA A 233 -9.32 35.27 13.10
C ALA A 233 -8.42 36.12 12.20
N ALA A 234 -8.99 36.70 11.13
CA ALA A 234 -8.26 37.55 10.22
C ALA A 234 -7.61 38.74 10.95
N GLY A 235 -6.29 38.91 10.81
CA GLY A 235 -5.58 40.12 11.21
C GLY A 235 -4.74 40.08 12.48
N ALA A 236 -4.68 39.00 13.21
CA ALA A 236 -3.72 38.83 14.33
C ALA A 236 -2.63 37.84 13.92
N GLY A 237 -1.39 38.21 13.96
CA GLY A 237 -0.25 37.35 13.63
C GLY A 237 -0.36 35.99 14.28
N GLY A 238 -0.82 35.03 13.53
CA GLY A 238 -0.77 33.58 13.69
C GLY A 238 -1.26 32.88 14.97
N THR A 239 -1.50 33.58 16.06
CA THR A 239 -1.72 32.98 17.40
C THR A 239 -3.09 33.27 18.03
N SER A 240 -3.97 34.01 17.35
CA SER A 240 -5.34 34.25 17.86
C SER A 240 -6.17 32.97 17.80
N ALA A 241 -7.02 32.79 18.80
CA ALA A 241 -7.90 31.66 18.97
C ALA A 241 -8.62 31.29 17.66
N SER A 242 -8.31 30.13 17.13
CA SER A 242 -9.05 29.56 16.00
C SER A 242 -10.46 29.17 16.45
N SER A 243 -11.47 29.48 15.66
CA SER A 243 -12.85 29.01 15.89
C SER A 243 -13.25 28.06 14.79
N TYR A 244 -13.95 27.00 15.14
CA TYR A 244 -14.56 26.13 14.12
C TYR A 244 -15.73 26.86 13.46
N GLN A 245 -15.73 26.88 12.15
CA GLN A 245 -16.72 27.58 11.35
C GLN A 245 -17.18 26.71 10.20
N LYS A 246 -18.45 26.90 9.82
CA LYS A 246 -18.98 26.36 8.58
C LYS A 246 -18.63 27.29 7.43
N ASP A 247 -18.24 26.70 6.33
CA ASP A 247 -17.95 27.40 5.08
C ASP A 247 -18.42 26.55 3.92
N THR A 248 -18.56 27.15 2.75
CA THR A 248 -18.88 26.43 1.51
C THR A 248 -17.67 26.50 0.59
N ALA A 249 -17.19 25.35 0.18
CA ALA A 249 -16.02 25.25 -0.70
C ALA A 249 -16.24 24.21 -1.79
N THR A 250 -15.60 24.39 -2.92
CA THR A 250 -15.48 23.33 -3.93
C THR A 250 -14.36 22.40 -3.53
N ARG A 251 -14.70 21.14 -3.30
CA ARG A 251 -13.76 20.08 -2.96
C ARG A 251 -13.71 19.04 -4.05
N HIS A 252 -12.52 18.71 -4.48
CA HIS A 252 -12.25 17.58 -5.37
C HIS A 252 -11.91 16.34 -4.56
N VAL A 253 -12.00 15.19 -5.21
CA VAL A 253 -11.73 13.88 -4.61
C VAL A 253 -10.38 13.39 -5.12
N LEU A 254 -9.47 13.10 -4.22
CA LEU A 254 -8.21 12.43 -4.57
C LEU A 254 -8.31 10.94 -4.32
N MET A 255 -7.47 10.19 -5.01
CA MET A 255 -7.39 8.75 -4.90
C MET A 255 -5.96 8.27 -5.12
N LYS A 256 -5.53 7.35 -4.26
CA LYS A 256 -4.23 6.69 -4.33
C LYS A 256 -4.35 5.23 -3.91
N VAL A 257 -3.60 4.36 -4.56
CA VAL A 257 -3.45 2.96 -4.14
C VAL A 257 -2.01 2.54 -4.35
N GLU A 258 -1.38 2.09 -3.29
CA GLU A 258 0.01 1.64 -3.24
C GLU A 258 0.13 0.14 -3.02
N THR A 259 1.31 -0.41 -3.32
CA THR A 259 1.68 -1.79 -3.02
C THR A 259 2.84 -1.85 -2.03
N HIS A 260 2.74 -2.70 -1.01
CA HIS A 260 3.81 -2.88 -0.01
C HIS A 260 4.18 -4.35 0.17
N ASN A 261 4.52 -5.00 -0.95
CA ASN A 261 4.66 -6.44 -1.10
C ASN A 261 5.89 -7.00 -0.37
N HIS A 262 7.08 -6.46 -0.65
CA HIS A 262 8.34 -6.96 -0.09
C HIS A 262 8.42 -6.80 1.43
N PRO A 263 8.18 -5.64 2.03
CA PRO A 263 8.21 -5.49 3.48
C PRO A 263 7.21 -6.40 4.20
N THR A 264 6.02 -6.60 3.61
CA THR A 264 5.00 -7.51 4.15
C THR A 264 5.43 -8.98 4.09
N ALA A 265 6.23 -9.37 3.09
CA ALA A 265 6.81 -10.71 3.01
C ALA A 265 7.83 -10.99 4.12
N ILE A 266 8.57 -9.97 4.55
CA ILE A 266 9.67 -10.10 5.51
C ILE A 266 9.17 -9.93 6.95
N SER A 267 8.38 -8.88 7.21
CA SER A 267 7.83 -8.57 8.53
C SER A 267 6.39 -8.05 8.37
N PRO A 268 5.39 -8.94 8.44
CA PRO A 268 4.03 -8.64 7.98
C PRO A 268 3.35 -7.48 8.68
N PHE A 269 3.42 -7.40 10.02
CA PHE A 269 2.78 -6.32 10.77
C PHE A 269 3.36 -4.94 10.40
N PRO A 270 4.67 -4.68 10.52
CA PRO A 270 5.21 -3.37 10.16
C PRO A 270 5.16 -3.11 8.66
N GLY A 271 5.32 -4.15 7.83
CA GLY A 271 5.22 -4.02 6.38
C GLY A 271 3.86 -3.52 5.93
N ALA A 272 2.77 -4.09 6.44
CA ALA A 272 1.42 -3.65 6.11
C ALA A 272 1.05 -2.32 6.80
N SER A 273 1.53 -2.09 8.02
CA SER A 273 1.35 -0.85 8.76
C SER A 273 1.92 0.34 7.99
N THR A 274 3.18 0.24 7.57
CA THR A 274 3.84 1.31 6.82
C THR A 274 3.34 1.44 5.38
N GLY A 275 2.78 0.36 4.80
CA GLY A 275 2.05 0.44 3.54
C GLY A 275 0.81 1.34 3.65
N ALA A 276 0.03 1.19 4.73
CA ALA A 276 -1.11 2.07 5.00
C ALA A 276 -0.65 3.52 5.26
N GLY A 277 0.40 3.72 6.06
CA GLY A 277 0.94 5.05 6.36
C GLY A 277 1.51 5.75 5.12
N GLY A 278 2.22 5.00 4.25
CA GLY A 278 2.76 5.55 3.01
C GLY A 278 1.69 6.09 2.08
N GLU A 279 0.62 5.35 1.92
CA GLU A 279 -0.50 5.77 1.09
C GLU A 279 -1.25 6.99 1.68
N ILE A 280 -1.43 7.03 3.01
CA ILE A 280 -1.99 8.20 3.71
C ILE A 280 -1.14 9.45 3.46
N ARG A 281 0.20 9.32 3.47
CA ARG A 281 1.10 10.44 3.18
C ARG A 281 1.00 10.91 1.73
N ASP A 282 0.88 10.00 0.77
CA ASP A 282 0.64 10.35 -0.63
C ASP A 282 -0.62 11.21 -0.79
N GLU A 283 -1.72 10.80 -0.13
CA GLU A 283 -2.93 11.60 -0.11
C GLU A 283 -2.66 12.99 0.50
N GLY A 284 -2.05 13.06 1.69
CA GLY A 284 -1.76 14.31 2.41
C GLY A 284 -0.84 15.26 1.65
N ALA A 285 0.11 14.71 0.87
CA ALA A 285 1.10 15.46 0.09
C ALA A 285 0.62 15.87 -1.31
N THR A 286 -0.63 15.60 -1.68
CA THR A 286 -1.17 15.98 -2.98
C THR A 286 -1.43 17.48 -3.07
N GLY A 287 -1.05 18.08 -4.19
CA GLY A 287 -1.19 19.50 -4.43
C GLY A 287 -0.40 20.37 -3.43
N ARG A 288 -1.10 21.26 -2.75
CA ARG A 288 -0.57 22.07 -1.64
C ARG A 288 -1.09 21.63 -0.27
N GLY A 289 -1.35 20.32 -0.15
CA GLY A 289 -1.90 19.66 1.02
C GLY A 289 -3.35 19.25 0.83
N ALA A 290 -3.66 18.02 1.23
CA ALA A 290 -4.99 17.43 1.12
C ALA A 290 -5.37 16.69 2.41
N ARG A 291 -6.58 16.10 2.45
CA ARG A 291 -7.12 15.41 3.64
C ARG A 291 -7.48 13.97 3.30
N PRO A 292 -6.78 12.98 3.82
CA PRO A 292 -7.19 11.59 3.77
C PRO A 292 -8.57 11.38 4.43
N LYS A 293 -9.41 10.54 3.82
CA LYS A 293 -10.82 10.39 4.25
C LYS A 293 -11.19 8.95 4.59
N ALA A 294 -10.96 8.02 3.69
CA ALA A 294 -11.32 6.62 3.89
C ALA A 294 -10.37 5.70 3.13
N GLY A 295 -10.00 4.59 3.75
CA GLY A 295 -9.03 3.64 3.23
C GLY A 295 -9.63 2.35 2.69
N LEU A 296 -8.80 1.62 1.95
CA LEU A 296 -9.01 0.26 1.50
C LEU A 296 -7.74 -0.58 1.73
N THR A 297 -7.91 -1.91 1.86
CA THR A 297 -6.78 -2.82 2.04
C THR A 297 -7.06 -4.16 1.38
N GLY A 298 -6.10 -4.71 0.65
CA GLY A 298 -6.24 -6.01 0.00
C GLY A 298 -5.01 -6.88 0.14
N PHE A 299 -5.22 -8.20 0.17
CA PHE A 299 -4.15 -9.19 0.28
C PHE A 299 -4.33 -10.34 -0.70
N THR A 300 -3.25 -10.71 -1.38
CA THR A 300 -3.11 -12.00 -2.08
C THR A 300 -1.91 -12.75 -1.51
N VAL A 301 -2.12 -13.99 -1.10
CA VAL A 301 -1.08 -14.86 -0.52
C VAL A 301 -1.10 -16.25 -1.14
N SER A 302 -0.02 -16.99 -0.97
CA SER A 302 0.01 -18.43 -1.21
C SER A 302 -0.89 -19.17 -0.22
N LYS A 303 -0.96 -20.49 -0.36
CA LYS A 303 -1.83 -21.35 0.45
C LYS A 303 -1.56 -21.20 1.95
N LEU A 304 -2.61 -20.93 2.72
CA LEU A 304 -2.51 -20.68 4.16
C LEU A 304 -2.13 -21.92 4.97
N TRP A 305 -2.70 -23.07 4.60
CA TRP A 305 -2.52 -24.35 5.28
C TRP A 305 -2.13 -25.45 4.30
N ASP A 306 -1.42 -26.43 4.78
CA ASP A 306 -1.09 -27.66 4.04
C ASP A 306 -0.37 -27.43 2.71
N SER A 307 0.41 -26.36 2.60
CA SER A 307 1.27 -26.15 1.45
C SER A 307 2.40 -27.17 1.45
N ALA A 308 2.58 -27.89 0.33
CA ALA A 308 3.73 -28.76 0.10
C ALA A 308 4.95 -27.97 -0.42
N VAL A 309 4.78 -26.71 -0.75
CA VAL A 309 5.83 -25.82 -1.27
C VAL A 309 6.52 -25.14 -0.10
N GLY A 310 7.82 -25.32 0.03
CA GLY A 310 8.62 -24.62 1.04
C GLY A 310 8.76 -23.14 0.77
N LYS A 311 9.49 -22.42 1.62
CA LYS A 311 9.79 -21.00 1.49
C LYS A 311 11.20 -20.67 1.99
N PRO A 312 11.77 -19.50 1.65
CA PRO A 312 12.97 -19.00 2.33
C PRO A 312 12.76 -18.91 3.84
N GLU A 313 13.78 -19.25 4.62
CA GLU A 313 13.67 -19.32 6.08
C GLU A 313 13.31 -17.95 6.70
N HIS A 314 13.89 -16.87 6.19
CA HIS A 314 13.72 -15.50 6.71
C HIS A 314 12.41 -14.82 6.28
N MET A 315 11.65 -15.41 5.37
CA MET A 315 10.35 -14.89 4.96
C MET A 315 9.21 -15.41 5.85
N ALA A 316 8.20 -14.60 6.07
CA ALA A 316 6.99 -14.99 6.76
C ALA A 316 6.20 -16.04 5.96
N SER A 317 5.48 -16.93 6.65
CA SER A 317 4.56 -17.86 5.99
C SER A 317 3.29 -17.15 5.54
N PRO A 318 2.55 -17.67 4.54
CA PRO A 318 1.26 -17.10 4.13
C PRO A 318 0.27 -16.93 5.30
N LEU A 319 0.22 -17.89 6.22
CA LEU A 319 -0.62 -17.80 7.40
C LEU A 319 -0.15 -16.68 8.35
N GLN A 320 1.15 -16.56 8.57
CA GLN A 320 1.72 -15.48 9.38
C GLN A 320 1.43 -14.11 8.74
N ILE A 321 1.57 -13.99 7.43
CA ILE A 321 1.21 -12.76 6.71
C ILE A 321 -0.26 -12.38 6.98
N MET A 322 -1.18 -13.35 6.93
CA MET A 322 -2.61 -13.08 7.11
C MET A 322 -3.05 -12.94 8.57
N THR A 323 -2.26 -13.40 9.53
CA THR A 323 -2.51 -13.15 10.96
C THR A 323 -1.93 -11.84 11.46
N GLU A 324 -0.85 -11.34 10.85
CA GLU A 324 -0.13 -10.14 11.31
C GLU A 324 -0.33 -8.92 10.37
N GLY A 325 -0.28 -9.12 9.06
CA GLY A 325 -0.37 -8.03 8.08
C GLY A 325 -1.65 -7.21 8.17
N PRO A 326 -2.84 -7.82 8.16
CA PRO A 326 -4.09 -7.08 8.33
C PRO A 326 -4.18 -6.31 9.66
N LEU A 327 -3.60 -6.86 10.75
CA LEU A 327 -3.51 -6.16 12.02
C LEU A 327 -2.62 -4.91 11.91
N GLY A 328 -1.49 -5.00 11.20
CA GLY A 328 -0.60 -3.87 11.00
C GLY A 328 -1.27 -2.72 10.25
N GLY A 329 -1.91 -3.02 9.11
CA GLY A 329 -2.65 -2.03 8.34
C GLY A 329 -3.83 -1.40 9.10
N ALA A 330 -4.60 -2.24 9.82
CA ALA A 330 -5.69 -1.77 10.65
C ALA A 330 -5.20 -0.90 11.82
N ALA A 331 -4.13 -1.30 12.51
CA ALA A 331 -3.56 -0.54 13.63
C ALA A 331 -3.13 0.86 13.18
N PHE A 332 -2.49 1.00 12.02
CA PHE A 332 -2.10 2.30 11.51
C PHE A 332 -3.31 3.20 11.22
N ASN A 333 -4.29 2.68 10.47
CA ASN A 333 -5.51 3.43 10.16
C ASN A 333 -6.29 3.82 11.42
N ASN A 334 -6.43 2.90 12.40
CA ASN A 334 -7.16 3.14 13.64
C ASN A 334 -6.48 4.25 14.48
N GLU A 335 -5.16 4.22 14.64
CA GLU A 335 -4.42 5.21 15.40
C GLU A 335 -4.35 6.56 14.68
N PHE A 336 -4.18 6.56 13.36
CA PHE A 336 -4.27 7.78 12.55
C PHE A 336 -5.69 8.37 12.59
N GLY A 337 -6.72 7.56 12.69
CA GLY A 337 -8.13 7.96 12.71
C GLY A 337 -8.76 8.05 11.33
N ARG A 338 -8.47 7.08 10.45
CA ARG A 338 -9.08 6.94 9.12
C ARG A 338 -9.85 5.61 9.04
N PRO A 339 -11.16 5.59 8.67
CA PRO A 339 -11.91 4.34 8.52
C PRO A 339 -11.41 3.54 7.32
N ASN A 340 -11.36 2.21 7.45
CA ASN A 340 -11.01 1.29 6.37
C ASN A 340 -12.27 0.55 5.92
N LEU A 341 -12.76 0.82 4.70
CA LEU A 341 -14.14 0.55 4.30
C LEU A 341 -14.32 -0.51 3.23
N VAL A 342 -13.28 -0.89 2.51
CA VAL A 342 -13.34 -1.91 1.44
C VAL A 342 -12.01 -2.61 1.33
N GLY A 343 -12.00 -3.78 0.70
CA GLY A 343 -10.79 -4.55 0.45
C GLY A 343 -11.11 -5.88 -0.21
N TYR A 344 -10.07 -6.68 -0.41
CA TYR A 344 -10.20 -8.04 -0.89
C TYR A 344 -9.21 -8.97 -0.19
N PHE A 345 -9.49 -10.26 -0.28
CA PHE A 345 -8.56 -11.31 0.12
C PHE A 345 -8.56 -12.44 -0.90
N ARG A 346 -7.37 -12.91 -1.28
CA ARG A 346 -7.18 -14.04 -2.18
C ARG A 346 -6.10 -14.99 -1.68
N GLU A 347 -6.41 -16.28 -1.69
CA GLU A 347 -5.44 -17.36 -1.58
C GLU A 347 -5.23 -17.99 -2.97
N TYR A 348 -3.97 -18.14 -3.40
CA TYR A 348 -3.68 -18.87 -4.62
C TYR A 348 -2.31 -19.54 -4.60
N GLU A 349 -2.27 -20.85 -4.73
CA GLU A 349 -1.06 -21.66 -4.92
C GLU A 349 -1.44 -22.93 -5.68
N LEU A 350 -0.90 -23.08 -6.90
CA LEU A 350 -1.25 -24.19 -7.77
C LEU A 350 -0.16 -24.43 -8.83
N GLN A 351 0.00 -25.69 -9.25
CA GLN A 351 0.71 -26.01 -10.49
C GLN A 351 -0.17 -25.67 -11.70
N ALA A 352 0.27 -24.73 -12.54
CA ALA A 352 -0.47 -24.33 -13.73
C ALA A 352 0.48 -24.16 -14.92
N GLY A 353 0.21 -24.86 -16.03
CA GLY A 353 1.03 -24.79 -17.24
C GLY A 353 2.50 -25.15 -17.01
N GLY A 354 2.77 -26.11 -16.14
CA GLY A 354 4.14 -26.56 -15.79
C GLY A 354 4.92 -25.61 -14.86
N VAL A 355 4.27 -24.59 -14.28
CA VAL A 355 4.89 -23.61 -13.38
C VAL A 355 4.26 -23.70 -11.99
N GLN A 356 5.10 -23.69 -10.94
CA GLN A 356 4.60 -23.50 -9.58
C GLN A 356 4.18 -22.05 -9.42
N ARG A 357 2.88 -21.80 -9.40
CA ARG A 357 2.27 -20.51 -9.20
C ARG A 357 1.97 -20.28 -7.72
N GLY A 358 2.02 -19.02 -7.28
CA GLY A 358 1.70 -18.61 -5.91
C GLY A 358 2.23 -17.25 -5.56
N TYR A 359 1.95 -16.82 -4.33
CA TYR A 359 2.26 -15.51 -3.81
C TYR A 359 3.03 -15.62 -2.48
N HIS A 360 4.22 -16.24 -2.51
CA HIS A 360 5.15 -16.24 -1.38
C HIS A 360 5.67 -14.83 -1.12
N LYS A 361 5.94 -14.06 -2.20
CA LYS A 361 5.94 -12.60 -2.15
C LYS A 361 4.48 -12.17 -2.29
N PRO A 362 3.82 -11.73 -1.20
CA PRO A 362 2.39 -11.41 -1.25
C PRO A 362 2.11 -10.18 -2.10
N ILE A 363 0.87 -10.01 -2.51
CA ILE A 363 0.36 -8.69 -2.83
C ILE A 363 -0.23 -8.11 -1.55
N MET A 364 0.23 -6.93 -1.15
CA MET A 364 -0.38 -6.11 -0.12
C MET A 364 -0.72 -4.76 -0.74
N ILE A 365 -2.00 -4.44 -0.77
CA ILE A 365 -2.55 -3.19 -1.28
C ILE A 365 -3.01 -2.34 -0.11
N ALA A 366 -2.59 -1.08 -0.09
CA ALA A 366 -3.17 -0.04 0.75
C ALA A 366 -3.56 1.14 -0.12
N GLY A 367 -4.73 1.70 0.11
CA GLY A 367 -5.25 2.77 -0.72
C GLY A 367 -6.39 3.50 -0.06
N GLY A 368 -6.92 4.50 -0.76
CA GLY A 368 -8.06 5.23 -0.26
C GLY A 368 -8.46 6.42 -1.12
N ILE A 369 -9.33 7.20 -0.52
CA ILE A 369 -9.81 8.47 -1.03
C ILE A 369 -9.63 9.57 0.00
N GLY A 370 -9.39 10.78 -0.51
CA GLY A 370 -9.32 11.98 0.29
C GLY A 370 -10.03 13.15 -0.38
N SER A 371 -9.89 14.34 0.18
CA SER A 371 -10.46 15.56 -0.37
C SER A 371 -9.43 16.69 -0.43
N ILE A 372 -9.52 17.50 -1.48
CA ILE A 372 -8.63 18.64 -1.70
C ILE A 372 -9.44 19.85 -2.11
N ASP A 373 -9.05 21.04 -1.64
CA ASP A 373 -9.63 22.30 -2.10
C ASP A 373 -9.31 22.56 -3.58
N ALA A 374 -10.29 22.96 -4.36
CA ALA A 374 -10.13 23.19 -5.79
C ALA A 374 -9.01 24.19 -6.12
N GLY A 375 -8.75 25.17 -5.23
CA GLY A 375 -7.66 26.14 -5.38
C GLY A 375 -6.27 25.63 -4.99
N LEU A 376 -6.15 24.39 -4.46
CA LEU A 376 -4.89 23.84 -3.93
C LEU A 376 -4.39 22.59 -4.70
N THR A 377 -5.02 22.24 -5.80
CA THR A 377 -4.73 21.01 -6.55
C THR A 377 -3.38 20.98 -7.27
N HIS A 378 -2.70 22.12 -7.38
CA HIS A 378 -1.42 22.21 -8.07
C HIS A 378 -0.35 22.84 -7.16
N LYS A 379 0.82 22.23 -7.17
CA LYS A 379 2.03 22.75 -6.52
C LYS A 379 2.49 24.03 -7.20
N ILE A 380 3.13 24.92 -6.46
CA ILE A 380 3.71 26.17 -6.96
C ILE A 380 5.20 25.92 -7.21
N GLU A 381 5.70 26.30 -8.39
CA GLU A 381 7.13 26.39 -8.66
C GLU A 381 7.75 27.49 -7.78
N PHE A 382 8.34 27.08 -6.67
CA PHE A 382 8.85 28.02 -5.68
C PHE A 382 10.17 28.70 -6.12
N PRO A 383 10.40 29.95 -5.69
CA PRO A 383 11.63 30.69 -6.05
C PRO A 383 12.88 30.19 -5.30
N ALA A 384 14.05 30.54 -5.80
CA ALA A 384 15.30 30.41 -5.04
C ALA A 384 15.20 31.22 -3.74
N GLY A 385 15.76 30.70 -2.64
CA GLY A 385 15.65 31.28 -1.31
C GLY A 385 14.47 30.71 -0.50
N SER A 386 13.55 29.94 -1.12
CA SER A 386 12.52 29.22 -0.36
C SER A 386 13.15 28.26 0.65
N LEU A 387 12.56 28.18 1.84
CA LEU A 387 13.00 27.27 2.90
C LEU A 387 12.51 25.86 2.60
N LEU A 388 13.40 24.88 2.76
CA LEU A 388 13.12 23.48 2.56
C LEU A 388 13.00 22.81 3.94
N ILE A 389 11.81 22.29 4.22
CA ILE A 389 11.40 21.83 5.56
C ILE A 389 11.18 20.34 5.53
N GLN A 390 11.67 19.65 6.56
CA GLN A 390 11.15 18.36 6.98
C GLN A 390 10.08 18.59 8.05
N LEU A 391 8.87 18.09 7.82
CA LEU A 391 7.77 18.06 8.79
C LEU A 391 7.55 16.61 9.24
N GLY A 392 7.32 16.38 10.53
CA GLY A 392 7.02 15.09 11.10
C GLY A 392 8.19 14.47 11.87
N GLY A 393 8.22 13.14 11.96
CA GLY A 393 9.11 12.39 12.85
C GLY A 393 10.59 12.51 12.54
N PRO A 394 11.45 12.16 13.51
CA PRO A 394 12.89 12.10 13.33
C PRO A 394 13.33 10.86 12.55
N GLY A 395 14.53 10.91 11.98
CA GLY A 395 15.17 9.80 11.29
C GLY A 395 15.79 8.79 12.26
N MET A 396 15.80 7.52 11.85
CA MET A 396 16.48 6.42 12.52
C MET A 396 16.97 5.40 11.47
N ARG A 397 17.82 4.44 11.87
CA ARG A 397 18.35 3.42 10.95
C ARG A 397 17.31 2.33 10.61
N ILE A 398 16.34 2.67 9.76
CA ILE A 398 15.30 1.77 9.25
C ILE A 398 15.00 2.07 7.78
N GLY A 399 14.50 1.06 7.06
CA GLY A 399 14.15 1.18 5.64
C GLY A 399 15.34 1.47 4.73
N MET A 400 16.53 0.97 5.11
CA MET A 400 17.73 1.20 4.33
C MET A 400 17.68 0.42 3.02
N GLY A 401 17.68 1.13 1.90
CA GLY A 401 17.65 0.49 0.58
C GLY A 401 16.33 -0.17 0.19
N GLY A 402 15.20 0.24 0.78
CA GLY A 402 13.88 -0.39 0.56
C GLY A 402 13.42 -0.39 -0.90
N GLY A 403 13.64 0.71 -1.62
CA GLY A 403 13.34 0.81 -3.06
C GLY A 403 14.14 -0.17 -3.91
N ALA A 404 15.42 -0.36 -3.60
CA ALA A 404 16.28 -1.34 -4.27
C ALA A 404 15.87 -2.78 -3.91
N ALA A 405 15.64 -3.09 -2.64
CA ALA A 405 15.25 -4.42 -2.16
C ALA A 405 13.89 -4.86 -2.76
N SER A 406 12.92 -3.97 -2.85
CA SER A 406 11.60 -4.27 -3.46
C SER A 406 11.68 -4.57 -4.94
N SER A 407 12.71 -4.05 -5.64
CA SER A 407 12.97 -4.29 -7.06
C SER A 407 13.57 -5.67 -7.36
N LEU A 408 14.01 -6.41 -6.35
CA LEU A 408 14.61 -7.74 -6.49
C LEU A 408 13.58 -8.86 -6.22
N ALA A 409 13.92 -10.07 -6.72
CA ALA A 409 13.18 -11.28 -6.35
C ALA A 409 13.36 -11.55 -4.85
N SER A 410 12.29 -11.89 -4.14
CA SER A 410 12.39 -12.25 -2.72
C SER A 410 13.26 -13.51 -2.53
N GLY A 411 14.13 -13.47 -1.53
CA GLY A 411 15.12 -14.51 -1.28
C GLY A 411 16.40 -14.40 -2.11
N ALA A 412 16.53 -13.37 -2.97
CA ALA A 412 17.75 -13.11 -3.73
C ALA A 412 18.81 -12.36 -2.91
N ASN A 413 18.40 -11.53 -1.96
CA ASN A 413 19.27 -10.78 -1.08
C ASN A 413 19.75 -11.59 0.12
N ALA A 414 20.82 -11.12 0.76
CA ALA A 414 21.19 -11.57 2.09
C ALA A 414 20.10 -11.16 3.10
N ALA A 415 19.76 -12.06 4.04
CA ALA A 415 18.65 -11.86 4.97
C ALA A 415 18.76 -10.55 5.79
N HIS A 416 19.97 -10.09 6.15
CA HIS A 416 20.15 -8.84 6.89
C HIS A 416 19.75 -7.62 6.06
N LEU A 417 20.04 -7.59 4.75
CA LEU A 417 19.62 -6.49 3.86
C LEU A 417 18.10 -6.45 3.68
N ASP A 418 17.45 -7.62 3.59
CA ASP A 418 15.99 -7.68 3.54
C ASP A 418 15.37 -7.15 4.83
N PHE A 419 15.93 -7.48 6.00
CA PHE A 419 15.46 -6.94 7.28
C PHE A 419 15.71 -5.43 7.42
N ASP A 420 16.89 -4.94 7.02
CA ASP A 420 17.23 -3.52 7.09
C ASP A 420 16.33 -2.65 6.17
N SER A 421 15.77 -3.26 5.12
CA SER A 421 14.85 -2.60 4.18
C SER A 421 13.43 -2.39 4.74
N VAL A 422 13.05 -3.06 5.81
CA VAL A 422 11.70 -2.94 6.41
C VAL A 422 11.60 -1.66 7.23
N GLN A 423 10.54 -0.94 7.01
CA GLN A 423 10.25 0.34 7.66
C GLN A 423 9.46 0.16 8.95
N ARG A 424 9.40 1.23 9.75
CA ARG A 424 8.54 1.38 10.93
C ARG A 424 7.83 2.71 10.87
N GLY A 425 6.62 2.78 11.39
CA GLY A 425 5.79 3.95 11.39
C GLY A 425 5.32 4.38 12.78
N ASN A 426 4.98 5.66 12.92
CA ASN A 426 4.33 6.22 14.09
C ASN A 426 3.07 6.99 13.65
N PRO A 427 1.89 6.35 13.66
CA PRO A 427 0.64 6.95 13.16
C PRO A 427 0.26 8.24 13.87
N GLU A 428 0.61 8.39 15.16
CA GLU A 428 0.32 9.61 15.92
C GLU A 428 1.12 10.81 15.39
N ILE A 429 2.41 10.64 15.11
CA ILE A 429 3.23 11.72 14.54
C ILE A 429 2.74 12.07 13.13
N GLU A 430 2.40 11.06 12.32
CA GLU A 430 1.83 11.30 11.00
C GLU A 430 0.49 12.03 11.07
N ARG A 431 -0.35 11.71 12.04
CA ARG A 431 -1.59 12.47 12.30
C ARG A 431 -1.32 13.91 12.71
N ARG A 432 -0.33 14.17 13.55
CA ARG A 432 0.07 15.53 13.92
C ARG A 432 0.54 16.33 12.71
N ALA A 433 1.35 15.73 11.84
CA ALA A 433 1.78 16.34 10.58
C ALA A 433 0.58 16.64 9.68
N GLN A 434 -0.35 15.70 9.56
CA GLN A 434 -1.59 15.88 8.80
C GLN A 434 -2.44 17.03 9.35
N GLU A 435 -2.51 17.21 10.65
CA GLU A 435 -3.23 18.36 11.24
C GLU A 435 -2.56 19.70 10.88
N VAL A 436 -1.23 19.77 10.87
CA VAL A 436 -0.51 20.96 10.37
C VAL A 436 -0.86 21.23 8.91
N ILE A 437 -0.79 20.22 8.04
CA ILE A 437 -1.17 20.33 6.62
C ILE A 437 -2.62 20.79 6.49
N THR A 438 -3.53 20.20 7.26
CA THR A 438 -4.96 20.53 7.28
C THR A 438 -5.19 22.00 7.67
N GLN A 439 -4.44 22.53 8.63
CA GLN A 439 -4.55 23.93 9.04
C GLN A 439 -3.96 24.88 7.99
N CYS A 440 -2.83 24.52 7.37
CA CYS A 440 -2.28 25.26 6.24
C CYS A 440 -3.29 25.35 5.10
N GLN A 441 -3.93 24.22 4.74
CA GLN A 441 -4.98 24.14 3.73
C GLN A 441 -6.18 25.04 4.08
N ALA A 442 -6.59 25.10 5.35
CA ALA A 442 -7.72 25.92 5.80
C ALA A 442 -7.49 27.44 5.64
N LEU A 443 -6.24 27.87 5.47
CA LEU A 443 -5.89 29.26 5.17
C LEU A 443 -6.17 29.65 3.70
N GLY A 444 -6.46 28.69 2.81
CA GLY A 444 -6.81 28.94 1.40
C GLY A 444 -5.67 29.63 0.63
N ALA A 445 -5.89 30.87 0.20
CA ALA A 445 -4.88 31.64 -0.53
C ALA A 445 -3.61 31.93 0.30
N ASP A 446 -3.75 32.06 1.62
CA ASP A 446 -2.65 32.33 2.56
C ASP A 446 -1.94 31.06 3.03
N ASN A 447 -2.20 29.90 2.41
CA ASN A 447 -1.53 28.63 2.70
C ASN A 447 -0.01 28.79 2.56
N PRO A 448 0.80 28.60 3.61
CA PRO A 448 2.24 28.76 3.56
C PRO A 448 2.95 27.71 2.70
N ILE A 449 2.32 26.55 2.49
CA ILE A 449 2.88 25.45 1.69
C ILE A 449 2.86 25.84 0.20
N LEU A 450 4.03 25.97 -0.41
CA LEU A 450 4.18 26.22 -1.85
C LEU A 450 4.14 24.88 -2.63
N ALA A 451 4.88 23.91 -2.16
CA ALA A 451 4.91 22.55 -2.66
C ALA A 451 5.20 21.58 -1.50
N ILE A 452 4.69 20.38 -1.58
CA ILE A 452 4.86 19.33 -0.57
C ILE A 452 5.04 17.99 -1.25
N HIS A 453 5.84 17.11 -0.66
CA HIS A 453 6.03 15.73 -1.06
C HIS A 453 6.10 14.83 0.18
N ASP A 454 5.64 13.60 0.10
CA ASP A 454 5.83 12.63 1.17
C ASP A 454 7.27 12.10 1.21
N VAL A 455 7.67 11.52 2.33
CA VAL A 455 8.94 10.80 2.45
C VAL A 455 8.64 9.30 2.43
N GLY A 456 8.86 8.69 1.27
CA GLY A 456 8.69 7.27 1.01
C GLY A 456 10.02 6.58 0.75
N ALA A 457 10.05 5.76 -0.31
CA ALA A 457 11.24 5.03 -0.75
C ALA A 457 12.44 5.95 -0.99
N GLY A 458 13.59 5.59 -0.43
CA GLY A 458 14.82 6.39 -0.50
C GLY A 458 14.91 7.52 0.51
N GLY A 459 13.89 7.74 1.32
CA GLY A 459 13.92 8.74 2.38
C GLY A 459 14.09 10.17 1.84
N LEU A 460 14.81 11.01 2.59
CA LEU A 460 15.10 12.40 2.19
C LEU A 460 15.91 12.46 0.89
N SER A 461 16.71 11.41 0.59
CA SER A 461 17.56 11.33 -0.59
C SER A 461 16.77 11.23 -1.90
N ASN A 462 15.50 10.93 -1.85
CA ASN A 462 14.58 10.95 -2.99
C ASN A 462 13.59 12.12 -2.91
N ALA A 463 12.94 12.31 -1.77
CA ALA A 463 11.86 13.28 -1.61
C ALA A 463 12.31 14.73 -1.86
N PHE A 464 13.45 15.17 -1.31
CA PHE A 464 13.93 16.53 -1.53
C PHE A 464 14.42 16.81 -2.95
N PRO A 465 15.20 15.91 -3.60
CA PRO A 465 15.54 16.08 -5.00
C PRO A 465 14.34 16.16 -5.93
N GLU A 466 13.31 15.34 -5.73
CA GLU A 466 12.08 15.41 -6.52
C GLU A 466 11.36 16.73 -6.32
N LEU A 467 11.12 17.14 -5.07
CA LEU A 467 10.48 18.42 -4.74
C LEU A 467 11.19 19.62 -5.39
N THR A 468 12.52 19.66 -5.34
CA THR A 468 13.32 20.77 -5.89
C THR A 468 13.42 20.74 -7.41
N ASN A 469 13.52 19.53 -8.00
CA ASN A 469 13.56 19.34 -9.44
C ASN A 469 12.25 19.79 -10.10
N ASP A 470 11.13 19.47 -9.52
CA ASP A 470 9.80 19.83 -10.04
C ASP A 470 9.60 21.35 -10.08
N ALA A 471 10.22 22.07 -9.16
CA ALA A 471 10.26 23.54 -9.19
C ALA A 471 11.37 24.12 -10.11
N GLY A 472 12.15 23.27 -10.80
CA GLY A 472 13.26 23.70 -11.65
C GLY A 472 14.44 24.28 -10.86
N ARG A 473 14.63 23.87 -9.61
CA ARG A 473 15.65 24.39 -8.68
C ARG A 473 16.71 23.35 -8.36
N GLY A 474 17.84 23.81 -7.77
CA GLY A 474 18.73 23.00 -6.96
C GLY A 474 18.53 23.33 -5.49
N ALA A 475 19.37 22.79 -4.61
CA ALA A 475 19.26 23.02 -3.18
C ALA A 475 20.57 22.81 -2.44
N ARG A 476 20.65 23.45 -1.26
CA ARG A 476 21.70 23.25 -0.26
C ARG A 476 21.07 22.79 1.04
N PHE A 477 21.54 21.67 1.57
CA PHE A 477 21.01 21.05 2.78
C PHE A 477 22.08 20.94 3.86
N ASP A 478 21.72 21.33 5.08
CA ASP A 478 22.53 21.04 6.28
C ASP A 478 22.12 19.66 6.83
N LEU A 479 23.01 18.69 6.72
CA LEU A 479 22.77 17.33 7.20
C LEU A 479 22.57 17.28 8.73
N ARG A 480 23.18 18.22 9.47
CA ARG A 480 23.07 18.32 10.93
C ARG A 480 21.74 18.91 11.41
N ALA A 481 21.03 19.61 10.53
CA ALA A 481 19.69 20.11 10.81
C ALA A 481 18.60 19.02 10.74
N VAL A 482 18.91 17.84 10.19
CA VAL A 482 17.95 16.73 10.10
C VAL A 482 17.70 16.18 11.51
N PRO A 483 16.43 16.16 11.99
CA PRO A 483 16.10 15.59 13.29
C PRO A 483 16.33 14.08 13.32
N LEU A 484 16.95 13.57 14.37
CA LEU A 484 17.30 12.16 14.53
C LEU A 484 16.84 11.63 15.90
N GLU A 485 16.36 10.41 15.93
CA GLU A 485 16.02 9.66 17.16
C GLU A 485 17.08 8.62 17.53
N GLU A 486 18.10 8.45 16.70
CA GLU A 486 19.17 7.48 16.89
C GLU A 486 20.52 8.19 16.80
N SER A 487 21.42 7.86 17.73
CA SER A 487 22.81 8.31 17.69
C SER A 487 23.66 7.40 16.79
N GLY A 488 24.79 7.91 16.31
CA GLY A 488 25.74 7.10 15.54
C GLY A 488 25.36 6.84 14.09
N LEU A 489 24.40 7.60 13.53
CA LEU A 489 24.05 7.48 12.11
C LEU A 489 25.13 8.07 11.20
N ALA A 490 25.57 7.27 10.23
CA ALA A 490 26.43 7.74 9.14
C ALA A 490 25.69 8.70 8.22
N PRO A 491 26.39 9.55 7.43
CA PRO A 491 25.75 10.47 6.49
C PRO A 491 24.74 9.79 5.55
N LYS A 492 25.06 8.60 5.01
CA LYS A 492 24.13 7.83 4.17
C LYS A 492 22.88 7.38 4.92
N GLU A 493 23.02 7.04 6.21
CA GLU A 493 21.90 6.60 7.04
C GLU A 493 20.99 7.77 7.44
N ILE A 494 21.55 8.97 7.65
CA ILE A 494 20.77 10.19 7.88
C ILE A 494 19.95 10.56 6.65
N TRP A 495 20.56 10.50 5.47
CA TRP A 495 19.98 11.04 4.24
C TRP A 495 19.04 10.04 3.55
N SER A 496 19.31 8.73 3.65
CA SER A 496 18.61 7.69 2.88
C SER A 496 17.73 6.74 3.71
N ASN A 497 17.56 7.00 5.03
CA ASN A 497 16.63 6.19 5.80
C ASN A 497 15.18 6.48 5.42
N GLU A 498 14.35 5.43 5.42
CA GLU A 498 12.93 5.52 5.12
C GLU A 498 12.08 5.54 6.40
N SER A 499 12.52 6.29 7.42
CA SER A 499 11.69 6.57 8.59
C SER A 499 10.40 7.23 8.12
N GLN A 500 9.28 6.64 8.48
CA GLN A 500 7.96 7.07 8.04
C GLN A 500 7.52 8.33 8.81
N GLU A 501 6.30 8.83 8.61
CA GLU A 501 5.70 10.01 9.26
C GLU A 501 6.37 11.34 8.90
N ARG A 502 7.03 11.41 7.74
CA ARG A 502 7.72 12.61 7.29
C ARG A 502 7.17 13.13 5.97
N TYR A 503 7.13 14.44 5.89
CA TYR A 503 6.90 15.17 4.65
C TYR A 503 8.06 16.13 4.41
N VAL A 504 8.34 16.43 3.15
CA VAL A 504 9.22 17.52 2.76
C VAL A 504 8.39 18.59 2.05
N MET A 505 8.71 19.87 2.31
CA MET A 505 7.96 20.96 1.72
C MET A 505 8.81 22.20 1.51
N ALA A 506 8.33 23.07 0.63
CA ALA A 506 8.88 24.40 0.44
C ALA A 506 7.90 25.45 0.96
N ILE A 507 8.43 26.40 1.73
CA ILE A 507 7.70 27.58 2.19
C ILE A 507 8.48 28.86 1.89
N ALA A 508 7.79 30.00 1.82
CA ALA A 508 8.45 31.28 1.73
C ALA A 508 9.07 31.66 3.10
N PRO A 509 10.26 32.30 3.16
CA PRO A 509 10.91 32.66 4.41
C PRO A 509 10.03 33.47 5.37
N GLU A 510 9.22 34.39 4.83
CA GLU A 510 8.25 35.20 5.60
C GLU A 510 7.12 34.40 6.23
N SER A 511 6.87 33.19 5.76
CA SER A 511 5.84 32.29 6.30
C SER A 511 6.34 31.43 7.47
N LEU A 512 7.63 31.45 7.78
CA LEU A 512 8.24 30.56 8.79
C LEU A 512 7.58 30.70 10.16
N ALA A 513 7.39 31.92 10.63
CA ALA A 513 6.81 32.19 11.97
C ALA A 513 5.36 31.64 12.09
N LEU A 514 4.56 31.79 11.04
CA LEU A 514 3.21 31.21 10.98
C LEU A 514 3.28 29.68 11.01
N PHE A 515 4.16 29.09 10.21
CA PHE A 515 4.31 27.64 10.11
C PHE A 515 4.79 27.05 11.45
N GLU A 516 5.76 27.68 12.10
CA GLU A 516 6.25 27.31 13.43
C GLU A 516 5.12 27.34 14.48
N ALA A 517 4.28 28.37 14.48
CA ALA A 517 3.14 28.47 15.38
C ALA A 517 2.12 27.34 15.18
N LEU A 518 1.87 26.94 13.92
CA LEU A 518 1.01 25.81 13.60
C LEU A 518 1.61 24.48 14.08
N CYS A 519 2.90 24.25 13.83
CA CYS A 519 3.61 23.06 14.30
C CYS A 519 3.63 22.97 15.84
N ALA A 520 3.89 24.06 16.53
CA ALA A 520 3.89 24.12 18.00
C ALA A 520 2.51 23.79 18.59
N ARG A 521 1.44 24.31 17.97
CA ARG A 521 0.05 24.02 18.38
C ARG A 521 -0.28 22.54 18.29
N GLU A 522 0.10 21.89 17.18
CA GLU A 522 -0.16 20.47 16.95
C GLU A 522 0.90 19.56 17.59
N ARG A 523 1.91 20.14 18.23
CA ARG A 523 3.08 19.42 18.78
C ARG A 523 3.74 18.54 17.71
N CYS A 524 3.78 19.01 16.48
CA CYS A 524 4.40 18.32 15.37
C CYS A 524 5.84 18.77 15.20
N PRO A 525 6.82 17.87 15.24
CA PRO A 525 8.22 18.22 14.97
C PRO A 525 8.39 18.74 13.53
N PHE A 526 9.28 19.70 13.35
CA PHE A 526 9.72 20.14 12.04
C PHE A 526 11.15 20.69 12.11
N ALA A 527 11.82 20.76 10.98
CA ALA A 527 13.12 21.42 10.87
C ALA A 527 13.28 22.08 9.50
N VAL A 528 13.91 23.25 9.49
CA VAL A 528 14.42 23.86 8.25
C VAL A 528 15.76 23.19 7.95
N VAL A 529 15.79 22.32 6.93
CA VAL A 529 16.98 21.50 6.60
C VAL A 529 17.73 22.00 5.38
N GLY A 530 17.14 22.93 4.63
CA GLY A 530 17.78 23.42 3.42
C GLY A 530 17.16 24.69 2.87
N VAL A 531 17.78 25.19 1.81
CA VAL A 531 17.33 26.35 1.05
C VAL A 531 17.44 26.06 -0.45
N ALA A 532 16.40 26.41 -1.20
CA ALA A 532 16.38 26.28 -2.65
C ALA A 532 17.35 27.25 -3.32
N THR A 533 18.03 26.79 -4.37
CA THR A 533 19.02 27.58 -5.13
C THR A 533 18.58 27.76 -6.59
N GLN A 534 19.16 28.79 -7.23
CA GLN A 534 18.93 29.01 -8.66
C GLN A 534 19.70 27.98 -9.50
N GLU A 535 20.93 27.64 -9.08
CA GLU A 535 21.76 26.63 -9.72
C GLU A 535 21.17 25.26 -9.47
N ARG A 536 21.07 24.45 -10.53
CA ARG A 536 20.57 23.07 -10.46
C ARG A 536 21.65 22.11 -9.97
N GLN A 537 22.13 22.38 -8.75
CA GLN A 537 23.12 21.58 -8.01
C GLN A 537 22.52 21.14 -6.69
N LEU A 538 22.73 19.89 -6.33
CA LEU A 538 22.38 19.34 -5.04
C LEU A 538 23.61 19.28 -4.15
N VAL A 539 23.59 19.99 -3.03
CA VAL A 539 24.67 20.02 -2.06
C VAL A 539 24.15 19.62 -0.69
N VAL A 540 24.72 18.58 -0.12
CA VAL A 540 24.38 18.08 1.23
C VAL A 540 25.67 17.94 2.03
N GLY A 541 25.69 18.55 3.23
CA GLY A 541 26.89 18.51 4.07
C GLY A 541 26.67 19.22 5.40
N ASP A 542 27.77 19.46 6.11
CA ASP A 542 27.76 20.30 7.31
C ASP A 542 27.83 21.78 6.85
N LEU A 543 26.69 22.40 6.70
CA LEU A 543 26.57 23.76 6.13
C LEU A 543 25.93 24.71 7.13
N ASP A 544 26.59 25.84 7.41
CA ASP A 544 25.93 26.98 8.04
C ASP A 544 24.98 27.64 7.02
N LEU A 545 23.70 27.31 7.09
CA LEU A 545 22.68 27.92 6.24
C LEU A 545 22.30 29.29 6.80
N PRO A 546 22.26 30.37 5.97
CA PRO A 546 21.77 31.65 6.39
C PRO A 546 20.25 31.59 6.61
N LEU A 547 19.84 31.21 7.80
CA LEU A 547 18.42 31.22 8.20
C LEU A 547 18.01 32.67 8.54
N PRO A 548 16.75 33.05 8.20
CA PRO A 548 16.24 34.35 8.69
C PRO A 548 16.26 34.36 10.22
N PRO A 549 16.58 35.49 10.86
CA PRO A 549 16.53 35.57 12.30
C PRO A 549 15.10 35.26 12.76
N LEU A 550 14.99 34.26 13.62
CA LEU A 550 13.72 33.92 14.30
C LEU A 550 13.24 35.18 14.99
N GLY A 551 12.03 35.65 14.69
CA GLY A 551 11.48 36.85 15.29
C GLY A 551 11.51 36.74 16.80
N GLU A 552 12.01 37.79 17.50
CA GLU A 552 11.94 37.93 18.97
C GLU A 552 10.47 37.98 19.38
N GLY A 553 9.85 36.80 19.54
CA GLY A 553 8.55 36.63 20.15
C GLY A 553 8.70 36.90 21.64
N GLY A 554 8.12 38.01 22.11
CA GLY A 554 8.14 38.37 23.49
C GLY A 554 7.65 37.32 24.46
N ASP A 555 8.35 37.22 25.58
CA ASP A 555 8.11 36.38 26.74
C ASP A 555 8.42 34.87 26.66
N GLY A 556 9.66 34.53 26.99
CA GLY A 556 9.99 33.41 27.88
C GLY A 556 9.94 31.99 27.34
N GLY A 557 9.75 31.75 26.04
CA GLY A 557 9.83 30.42 25.44
C GLY A 557 11.19 30.19 24.77
N SER A 558 11.93 29.20 25.21
CA SER A 558 13.14 28.74 24.52
C SER A 558 12.80 28.40 23.06
N PRO A 559 13.69 28.67 22.08
CA PRO A 559 13.44 28.38 20.69
C PRO A 559 13.14 26.88 20.52
N VAL A 560 12.06 26.56 19.82
CA VAL A 560 11.62 25.18 19.51
C VAL A 560 12.49 24.60 18.38
N THR A 561 13.78 24.74 18.48
CA THR A 561 14.76 23.88 17.80
C THR A 561 14.93 22.65 18.67
N SER A 562 14.19 21.60 18.36
CA SER A 562 14.07 20.35 19.10
C SER A 562 13.15 20.37 20.33
N THR A 563 11.86 20.19 20.15
CA THR A 563 10.91 19.82 21.23
C THR A 563 11.15 18.41 21.81
N LEU A 564 12.08 17.68 21.29
CA LEU A 564 12.58 16.43 21.87
C LEU A 564 14.01 16.70 22.35
N GLY A 565 14.25 17.19 23.50
CA GLY A 565 15.55 17.51 24.14
C GLY A 565 16.74 16.57 23.83
N LEU A 566 16.96 16.27 22.58
CA LEU A 566 18.13 15.57 22.05
C LEU A 566 19.18 16.63 21.73
N PRO A 567 20.43 16.43 22.17
CA PRO A 567 21.51 17.33 21.83
C PRO A 567 21.66 17.39 20.30
N PRO A 568 22.03 18.55 19.72
CA PRO A 568 22.43 18.63 18.31
C PRO A 568 23.52 17.58 18.09
N SER A 569 23.46 16.84 16.98
CA SER A 569 24.42 15.77 16.66
C SER A 569 25.84 16.32 16.79
N GLN A 570 26.66 15.66 17.60
CA GLN A 570 28.01 16.17 17.91
C GLN A 570 28.81 16.37 16.63
N THR A 571 29.53 17.51 16.58
CA THR A 571 30.44 17.83 15.49
C THR A 571 31.47 16.72 15.26
N SER A 572 31.64 16.32 14.01
CA SER A 572 32.76 15.47 13.61
C SER A 572 34.09 16.09 14.02
N PRO A 573 35.09 15.30 14.43
CA PRO A 573 36.42 15.86 14.68
C PRO A 573 36.99 16.44 13.40
N SER A 574 37.18 17.74 13.43
CA SER A 574 38.04 18.60 12.61
C SER A 574 38.67 18.04 11.33
N GLY A 575 38.34 18.64 10.21
CA GLY A 575 39.21 18.70 9.05
C GLY A 575 38.47 18.77 7.74
N GLY A 576 38.21 19.99 7.24
CA GLY A 576 37.81 20.27 5.87
C GLY A 576 36.43 19.73 5.49
N GLY A 577 35.43 20.60 5.37
CA GLY A 577 34.05 20.23 5.06
C GLY A 577 33.91 19.32 3.83
N SER A 578 33.88 18.02 4.04
CA SER A 578 33.56 17.07 2.98
C SER A 578 32.05 17.05 2.80
N GLN A 579 31.58 17.48 1.65
CA GLN A 579 30.19 17.42 1.28
C GLN A 579 29.81 15.94 1.08
N ALA A 580 28.71 15.50 1.71
CA ALA A 580 28.19 14.16 1.54
C ALA A 580 27.61 13.97 0.13
N VAL A 581 27.07 15.05 -0.45
CA VAL A 581 26.60 15.13 -1.83
C VAL A 581 27.05 16.46 -2.43
N ASP A 582 27.59 16.42 -3.64
CA ASP A 582 27.86 17.59 -4.47
C ASP A 582 27.66 17.21 -5.95
N MET A 583 26.39 17.14 -6.36
CA MET A 583 25.99 16.51 -7.62
C MET A 583 25.05 17.42 -8.41
N PRO A 584 25.28 17.58 -9.72
CA PRO A 584 24.29 18.19 -10.60
C PRO A 584 22.98 17.40 -10.59
N MET A 585 21.84 18.07 -10.50
CA MET A 585 20.52 17.44 -10.53
C MET A 585 20.34 16.57 -11.77
N ASP A 586 20.95 16.95 -12.89
CA ASP A 586 20.84 16.18 -14.13
C ASP A 586 21.66 14.87 -14.12
N VAL A 587 22.59 14.69 -13.18
CA VAL A 587 23.27 13.40 -12.97
C VAL A 587 22.36 12.47 -12.15
N LEU A 588 21.72 12.98 -11.11
CA LEU A 588 20.84 12.19 -10.26
C LEU A 588 19.52 11.83 -10.95
N LEU A 589 18.85 12.84 -11.51
CA LEU A 589 17.51 12.74 -12.08
C LEU A 589 17.52 12.79 -13.61
N GLY A 590 18.70 12.73 -14.24
CA GLY A 590 18.88 12.66 -15.68
C GLY A 590 18.17 11.45 -16.30
N LYS A 591 18.20 11.37 -17.60
CA LYS A 591 17.57 10.27 -18.34
C LYS A 591 18.63 9.19 -18.64
N PRO A 592 18.79 8.17 -17.79
CA PRO A 592 19.55 7.00 -18.17
C PRO A 592 18.96 6.40 -19.47
N PRO A 593 19.72 5.57 -20.21
CA PRO A 593 19.24 4.94 -21.44
C PRO A 593 17.90 4.24 -21.20
N LYS A 594 16.96 4.37 -22.15
CA LYS A 594 15.69 3.65 -22.04
C LYS A 594 15.95 2.15 -22.12
N MET A 595 15.37 1.44 -21.17
CA MET A 595 15.42 -0.03 -21.16
C MET A 595 14.76 -0.59 -22.41
N HIS A 596 15.37 -1.61 -23.00
CA HIS A 596 14.79 -2.42 -24.06
C HIS A 596 14.50 -3.84 -23.56
N ARG A 597 13.30 -4.34 -23.83
CA ARG A 597 12.85 -5.68 -23.48
C ARG A 597 12.58 -6.48 -24.76
N ASP A 598 13.45 -7.43 -25.06
CA ASP A 598 13.26 -8.39 -26.15
C ASP A 598 12.75 -9.69 -25.54
N VAL A 599 11.49 -10.03 -25.82
CA VAL A 599 10.76 -11.09 -25.14
C VAL A 599 9.93 -11.93 -26.11
N THR A 600 9.59 -13.16 -25.70
CA THR A 600 8.84 -14.09 -26.51
C THR A 600 7.53 -14.51 -25.82
N THR A 601 6.51 -14.71 -26.63
CA THR A 601 5.26 -15.32 -26.19
C THR A 601 5.46 -16.80 -25.91
N LEU A 602 4.88 -17.29 -24.83
CA LEU A 602 4.96 -18.71 -24.47
C LEU A 602 3.57 -19.35 -24.42
N THR A 603 3.38 -20.38 -25.21
CA THR A 603 2.18 -21.22 -25.12
C THR A 603 2.42 -22.35 -24.13
N ARG A 604 1.51 -22.52 -23.18
CA ARG A 604 1.55 -23.58 -22.16
C ARG A 604 0.48 -24.63 -22.41
N GLU A 605 0.75 -25.86 -21.99
CA GLU A 605 -0.21 -26.95 -22.04
C GLU A 605 -0.98 -27.01 -20.71
N PHE A 606 -2.29 -27.26 -20.81
CA PHE A 606 -3.19 -27.37 -19.68
C PHE A 606 -4.04 -28.65 -19.79
N THR A 607 -4.38 -29.19 -18.62
CA THR A 607 -5.25 -30.38 -18.54
C THR A 607 -6.69 -29.93 -18.27
N PRO A 608 -7.68 -30.48 -19.00
CA PRO A 608 -9.09 -30.22 -18.73
C PRO A 608 -9.48 -30.57 -17.30
N LEU A 609 -10.48 -29.88 -16.76
CA LEU A 609 -11.06 -30.21 -15.48
C LEU A 609 -11.64 -31.60 -15.45
N ASN A 610 -11.31 -32.39 -14.46
CA ASN A 610 -11.95 -33.63 -14.14
C ASN A 610 -12.98 -33.40 -13.01
N LEU A 611 -14.25 -33.47 -13.37
CA LEU A 611 -15.38 -33.35 -12.42
C LEU A 611 -16.01 -34.71 -12.08
N ASP A 612 -15.43 -35.82 -12.55
CA ASP A 612 -15.95 -37.16 -12.30
C ASP A 612 -15.98 -37.46 -10.79
N GLY A 613 -17.13 -37.83 -10.28
CA GLY A 613 -17.36 -38.15 -8.88
C GLY A 613 -17.45 -36.92 -7.93
N VAL A 614 -17.40 -35.71 -8.47
CA VAL A 614 -17.64 -34.48 -7.67
C VAL A 614 -19.15 -34.31 -7.51
N THR A 615 -19.65 -34.50 -6.32
CA THR A 615 -21.07 -34.22 -6.02
C THR A 615 -21.30 -32.72 -5.81
N LEU A 616 -22.53 -32.27 -6.04
CA LEU A 616 -22.93 -30.88 -5.76
C LEU A 616 -22.67 -30.50 -4.31
N GLN A 617 -22.94 -31.42 -3.37
CA GLN A 617 -22.70 -31.17 -1.95
C GLN A 617 -21.21 -30.96 -1.64
N ASP A 618 -20.32 -31.77 -2.22
CA ASP A 618 -18.88 -31.63 -2.03
C ASP A 618 -18.38 -30.32 -2.62
N ALA A 619 -18.86 -29.94 -3.81
CA ALA A 619 -18.52 -28.68 -4.45
C ALA A 619 -18.95 -27.47 -3.60
N VAL A 620 -20.18 -27.48 -3.07
CA VAL A 620 -20.70 -26.43 -2.17
C VAL A 620 -19.81 -26.27 -0.94
N ILE A 621 -19.48 -27.36 -0.26
CA ILE A 621 -18.65 -27.33 0.94
C ILE A 621 -17.26 -26.82 0.61
N LYS A 622 -16.61 -27.34 -0.44
CA LYS A 622 -15.27 -26.93 -0.85
C LYS A 622 -15.20 -25.46 -1.21
N VAL A 623 -16.16 -24.94 -1.97
CA VAL A 623 -16.16 -23.55 -2.43
C VAL A 623 -16.46 -22.59 -1.27
N LEU A 624 -17.51 -22.84 -0.48
CA LEU A 624 -17.86 -21.96 0.64
C LEU A 624 -16.84 -22.02 1.79
N SER A 625 -16.04 -23.09 1.89
CA SER A 625 -14.94 -23.21 2.86
C SER A 625 -13.61 -22.71 2.33
N HIS A 626 -13.49 -22.44 1.03
CA HIS A 626 -12.24 -21.93 0.46
C HIS A 626 -11.91 -20.55 1.03
N PRO A 627 -10.67 -20.27 1.46
CA PRO A 627 -10.32 -19.00 2.12
C PRO A 627 -10.69 -17.76 1.32
N THR A 628 -10.62 -17.83 -0.01
CA THR A 628 -11.03 -16.73 -0.89
C THR A 628 -12.52 -16.39 -0.79
N VAL A 629 -13.41 -17.39 -0.61
CA VAL A 629 -14.87 -17.22 -0.54
C VAL A 629 -15.37 -17.11 0.89
N ALA A 630 -14.77 -17.83 1.83
CA ALA A 630 -15.19 -17.87 3.23
C ALA A 630 -15.24 -16.48 3.89
N SER A 631 -15.98 -16.35 4.97
CA SER A 631 -16.24 -15.07 5.65
C SER A 631 -14.96 -14.31 6.00
N LYS A 632 -14.90 -13.04 5.63
CA LYS A 632 -13.81 -12.09 5.94
C LYS A 632 -14.06 -11.26 7.20
N ARG A 633 -15.03 -11.64 8.01
CA ARG A 633 -15.46 -10.86 9.18
C ARG A 633 -14.31 -10.44 10.10
N PHE A 634 -13.34 -11.33 10.33
CA PHE A 634 -12.16 -11.00 11.13
C PHE A 634 -11.38 -9.83 10.53
N LEU A 635 -11.05 -9.88 9.23
CA LEU A 635 -10.29 -8.86 8.53
C LEU A 635 -10.97 -7.49 8.51
N ILE A 636 -12.28 -7.46 8.62
CA ILE A 636 -13.09 -6.24 8.61
C ILE A 636 -13.21 -5.65 10.01
N THR A 637 -13.46 -6.50 11.03
CA THR A 637 -13.78 -6.03 12.39
C THR A 637 -12.58 -5.54 13.18
N ILE A 638 -11.36 -5.80 12.73
CA ILE A 638 -10.14 -5.26 13.34
C ILE A 638 -9.91 -3.77 13.03
N GLY A 639 -10.52 -3.25 11.96
CA GLY A 639 -10.43 -1.86 11.54
C GLY A 639 -11.63 -1.02 11.98
N ASP A 640 -11.39 0.25 12.26
CA ASP A 640 -12.45 1.23 12.44
C ASP A 640 -13.18 1.48 11.11
N ARG A 641 -14.50 1.56 11.15
CA ARG A 641 -15.36 1.70 9.97
C ARG A 641 -16.18 2.99 9.96
N THR A 642 -16.28 3.67 11.09
CA THR A 642 -17.19 4.81 11.27
C THR A 642 -16.52 6.07 11.80
N VAL A 643 -15.22 6.04 12.06
CA VAL A 643 -14.45 7.20 12.50
C VAL A 643 -14.54 8.32 11.46
N GLY A 644 -14.63 9.56 11.92
CA GLY A 644 -14.87 10.72 11.05
C GLY A 644 -16.35 10.99 10.73
N GLY A 645 -17.26 10.02 10.88
CA GLY A 645 -18.69 10.20 10.78
C GLY A 645 -19.27 10.40 9.36
N LEU A 646 -18.44 10.18 8.32
CA LEU A 646 -18.86 10.37 6.92
C LEU A 646 -19.06 9.03 6.17
N THR A 647 -19.02 7.89 6.85
CA THR A 647 -19.30 6.59 6.25
C THR A 647 -20.81 6.43 6.03
N HIS A 648 -21.19 6.22 4.77
CA HIS A 648 -22.57 5.86 4.40
C HIS A 648 -22.74 4.34 4.29
N ARG A 649 -21.81 3.65 3.63
CA ARG A 649 -21.77 2.19 3.53
C ARG A 649 -20.35 1.68 3.76
N ASP A 650 -20.23 0.69 4.60
CA ASP A 650 -19.02 -0.09 4.83
C ASP A 650 -19.20 -1.54 4.32
N GLN A 651 -18.30 -2.44 4.67
CA GLN A 651 -18.31 -3.84 4.24
C GLN A 651 -19.47 -4.66 4.78
N MET A 652 -20.12 -4.21 5.86
CA MET A 652 -21.16 -4.95 6.57
C MET A 652 -22.55 -4.62 6.07
N VAL A 653 -23.36 -5.65 5.80
CA VAL A 653 -24.70 -5.51 5.24
C VAL A 653 -25.77 -5.92 6.23
N GLY A 654 -26.81 -5.11 6.30
CA GLY A 654 -28.01 -5.36 7.08
C GLY A 654 -27.82 -5.35 8.60
N PRO A 655 -28.89 -5.59 9.36
CA PRO A 655 -28.83 -5.55 10.82
C PRO A 655 -28.02 -6.70 11.44
N TRP A 656 -27.77 -7.75 10.67
CA TRP A 656 -26.94 -8.90 11.09
C TRP A 656 -25.45 -8.74 10.79
N GLN A 657 -25.06 -7.62 10.16
CA GLN A 657 -23.66 -7.29 9.88
C GLN A 657 -22.96 -8.43 9.12
N ILE A 658 -23.50 -8.78 7.97
CA ILE A 658 -22.90 -9.79 7.07
C ILE A 658 -21.87 -9.10 6.17
N PRO A 659 -20.63 -9.62 6.04
CA PRO A 659 -19.54 -8.94 5.34
C PRO A 659 -19.55 -9.21 3.81
N VAL A 660 -20.59 -8.72 3.12
CA VAL A 660 -20.85 -9.04 1.71
C VAL A 660 -21.18 -7.81 0.84
N ALA A 661 -20.82 -6.60 1.28
CA ALA A 661 -21.04 -5.41 0.48
C ALA A 661 -20.12 -5.37 -0.76
N ASP A 662 -20.68 -4.97 -1.91
CA ASP A 662 -19.94 -4.85 -3.17
C ASP A 662 -19.06 -3.60 -3.21
N CYS A 663 -19.50 -2.51 -2.60
CA CYS A 663 -18.77 -1.25 -2.55
C CYS A 663 -18.89 -0.55 -1.20
N ALA A 664 -17.94 0.35 -0.95
CA ALA A 664 -18.02 1.30 0.16
C ALA A 664 -18.44 2.68 -0.35
N VAL A 665 -19.16 3.43 0.47
CA VAL A 665 -19.67 4.77 0.11
C VAL A 665 -19.48 5.73 1.27
N THR A 666 -18.94 6.91 0.99
CA THR A 666 -18.78 8.01 1.93
C THR A 666 -19.62 9.21 1.54
N LEU A 667 -19.97 10.05 2.53
CA LEU A 667 -20.58 11.36 2.30
C LEU A 667 -19.51 12.42 2.07
N ALA A 668 -19.79 13.38 1.22
CA ALA A 668 -18.90 14.52 0.98
C ALA A 668 -18.92 15.53 2.14
N ASP A 669 -20.05 15.68 2.82
CA ASP A 669 -20.23 16.53 3.99
C ASP A 669 -21.31 15.99 4.97
N PHE A 670 -21.49 16.69 6.09
CA PHE A 670 -22.47 16.30 7.12
C PHE A 670 -23.90 16.78 6.85
N LYS A 671 -24.16 17.43 5.73
CA LYS A 671 -25.44 18.07 5.43
C LYS A 671 -26.09 17.51 4.18
N GLY A 672 -25.31 17.29 3.14
CA GLY A 672 -25.78 16.83 1.83
C GLY A 672 -25.85 15.30 1.73
N PHE A 673 -26.20 14.85 0.54
CA PHE A 673 -26.22 13.43 0.17
C PHE A 673 -25.25 13.11 -0.97
N ALA A 674 -24.50 14.10 -1.46
CA ALA A 674 -23.38 13.83 -2.35
C ALA A 674 -22.27 13.08 -1.62
N GLY A 675 -21.52 12.28 -2.34
CA GLY A 675 -20.45 11.50 -1.76
C GLY A 675 -19.55 10.82 -2.77
N GLU A 676 -18.83 9.82 -2.33
CA GLU A 676 -17.93 9.03 -3.16
C GLU A 676 -18.18 7.54 -2.93
N ALA A 677 -18.05 6.77 -4.01
CA ALA A 677 -18.06 5.31 -3.96
C ALA A 677 -16.69 4.76 -4.33
N MET A 678 -16.30 3.65 -3.71
CA MET A 678 -15.09 2.90 -4.03
C MET A 678 -15.33 1.40 -3.97
N SER A 679 -14.68 0.67 -4.87
CA SER A 679 -14.72 -0.79 -4.95
C SER A 679 -13.40 -1.35 -5.44
N MET A 680 -13.26 -2.67 -5.41
CA MET A 680 -12.09 -3.36 -5.95
C MET A 680 -12.53 -4.48 -6.90
N GLY A 681 -11.63 -4.84 -7.82
CA GLY A 681 -11.75 -6.00 -8.69
C GLY A 681 -10.39 -6.61 -8.96
N GLU A 682 -10.31 -7.94 -8.89
CA GLU A 682 -9.10 -8.68 -9.22
C GLU A 682 -9.43 -10.14 -9.54
N ARG A 683 -8.82 -10.66 -10.61
CA ARG A 683 -9.03 -12.05 -11.07
C ARG A 683 -7.69 -12.70 -11.40
N THR A 684 -6.75 -12.58 -10.45
CA THR A 684 -5.35 -12.94 -10.69
C THR A 684 -5.08 -14.42 -11.01
N PRO A 685 -5.83 -15.41 -10.51
CA PRO A 685 -5.66 -16.81 -10.91
C PRO A 685 -5.89 -17.06 -12.39
N LEU A 686 -6.77 -16.31 -13.03
CA LEU A 686 -7.07 -16.45 -14.46
C LEU A 686 -5.86 -16.15 -15.34
N ALA A 687 -4.96 -15.28 -14.89
CA ALA A 687 -3.78 -14.89 -15.65
C ALA A 687 -2.77 -16.03 -15.83
N ALA A 688 -2.82 -17.07 -15.01
CA ALA A 688 -2.05 -18.29 -15.25
C ALA A 688 -2.50 -19.04 -16.52
N LEU A 689 -3.73 -18.77 -17.00
CA LEU A 689 -4.40 -19.40 -18.13
C LEU A 689 -4.52 -18.45 -19.33
N ASP A 690 -5.01 -17.24 -19.08
CA ASP A 690 -5.20 -16.15 -20.04
C ASP A 690 -5.04 -14.79 -19.32
N ALA A 691 -3.86 -14.20 -19.43
CA ALA A 691 -3.54 -12.98 -18.74
C ALA A 691 -4.37 -11.76 -19.21
N PRO A 692 -4.61 -11.54 -20.51
CA PRO A 692 -5.53 -10.50 -20.99
C PRO A 692 -6.96 -10.65 -20.45
N ALA A 693 -7.51 -11.86 -20.41
CA ALA A 693 -8.83 -12.12 -19.84
C ALA A 693 -8.88 -11.75 -18.34
N SER A 694 -7.85 -12.12 -17.57
CA SER A 694 -7.71 -11.72 -16.16
C SER A 694 -7.78 -10.21 -15.98
N GLY A 695 -7.07 -9.45 -16.83
CA GLY A 695 -7.06 -7.98 -16.77
C GLY A 695 -8.43 -7.37 -17.09
N ARG A 696 -9.12 -7.89 -18.14
CA ARG A 696 -10.48 -7.44 -18.47
C ARG A 696 -11.48 -7.75 -17.37
N MET A 697 -11.37 -8.94 -16.78
CA MET A 697 -12.25 -9.35 -15.69
C MET A 697 -12.01 -8.51 -14.42
N ALA A 698 -10.77 -8.15 -14.09
CA ALA A 698 -10.49 -7.28 -12.94
C ALA A 698 -11.15 -5.90 -13.09
N VAL A 699 -11.11 -5.31 -14.29
CA VAL A 699 -11.79 -4.04 -14.57
C VAL A 699 -13.31 -4.22 -14.51
N ALA A 700 -13.84 -5.30 -15.09
CA ALA A 700 -15.28 -5.58 -15.08
C ALA A 700 -15.81 -5.75 -13.67
N GLU A 701 -15.14 -6.55 -12.84
CA GLU A 701 -15.50 -6.79 -11.44
C GLU A 701 -15.46 -5.50 -10.61
N ALA A 702 -14.44 -4.66 -10.78
CA ALA A 702 -14.39 -3.38 -10.08
C ALA A 702 -15.60 -2.49 -10.45
N ILE A 703 -16.05 -2.51 -11.71
CA ILE A 703 -17.20 -1.72 -12.17
C ILE A 703 -18.52 -2.35 -11.72
N THR A 704 -18.69 -3.69 -11.78
CA THR A 704 -19.91 -4.34 -11.29
C THR A 704 -20.06 -4.17 -9.78
N ASN A 705 -18.99 -4.27 -9.01
CA ASN A 705 -18.99 -3.95 -7.59
C ASN A 705 -19.38 -2.49 -7.34
N LEU A 706 -18.78 -1.54 -8.07
CA LEU A 706 -19.06 -0.12 -7.91
C LEU A 706 -20.51 0.25 -8.28
N LEU A 707 -21.14 -0.53 -9.18
CA LEU A 707 -22.52 -0.32 -9.65
C LEU A 707 -23.57 -0.50 -8.55
N ALA A 708 -23.23 -1.10 -7.41
CA ALA A 708 -24.09 -1.05 -6.23
C ALA A 708 -24.40 0.41 -5.81
N ALA A 709 -23.45 1.35 -6.02
CA ALA A 709 -23.70 2.78 -5.91
C ALA A 709 -24.27 3.37 -7.22
N PRO A 710 -25.01 4.50 -7.16
CA PRO A 710 -25.59 5.14 -8.33
C PRO A 710 -24.53 5.94 -9.13
N ILE A 711 -23.64 5.23 -9.80
CA ILE A 711 -22.49 5.77 -10.54
C ILE A 711 -22.85 6.14 -11.98
N GLU A 712 -22.06 7.05 -12.54
CA GLU A 712 -22.02 7.37 -13.97
C GLU A 712 -20.67 6.95 -14.55
N LEU A 713 -20.63 6.10 -15.58
CA LEU A 713 -19.36 5.58 -16.14
C LEU A 713 -18.32 6.66 -16.47
N PRO A 714 -18.67 7.83 -17.07
CA PRO A 714 -17.68 8.87 -17.35
C PRO A 714 -17.02 9.47 -16.10
N ARG A 715 -17.63 9.29 -14.92
CA ARG A 715 -17.08 9.73 -13.64
C ARG A 715 -16.26 8.66 -12.92
N VAL A 716 -16.24 7.45 -13.45
CA VAL A 716 -15.44 6.36 -12.87
C VAL A 716 -13.98 6.56 -13.24
N LYS A 717 -13.11 6.57 -12.23
CA LYS A 717 -11.66 6.61 -12.35
C LYS A 717 -11.09 5.37 -11.69
N LEU A 718 -10.06 4.80 -12.32
CA LEU A 718 -9.43 3.56 -11.86
C LEU A 718 -8.02 3.84 -11.36
N SER A 719 -7.65 3.24 -10.24
CA SER A 719 -6.25 2.99 -9.91
C SER A 719 -5.92 1.56 -10.32
N ALA A 720 -4.87 1.38 -11.11
CA ALA A 720 -4.45 0.08 -11.61
C ALA A 720 -3.08 -0.29 -11.04
N ASN A 721 -3.05 -1.36 -10.23
CA ASN A 721 -1.83 -1.88 -9.62
C ASN A 721 -1.41 -3.16 -10.36
N TRP A 722 -0.26 -3.09 -11.03
CA TRP A 722 0.27 -4.13 -11.90
C TRP A 722 1.39 -4.89 -11.23
N MET A 723 1.26 -6.21 -11.14
CA MET A 723 2.31 -7.08 -10.62
C MET A 723 2.65 -8.17 -11.63
N ALA A 724 3.95 -8.44 -11.80
CA ALA A 724 4.43 -9.49 -12.69
C ALA A 724 5.80 -10.01 -12.26
N ALA A 725 6.11 -11.24 -12.65
CA ALA A 725 7.44 -11.81 -12.49
C ALA A 725 8.28 -11.55 -13.77
N CYS A 726 8.57 -10.28 -14.06
CA CYS A 726 9.31 -9.91 -15.26
C CYS A 726 10.69 -10.58 -15.32
N GLY A 727 11.06 -11.04 -16.52
CA GLY A 727 12.23 -11.88 -16.76
C GLY A 727 11.99 -13.39 -16.65
N GLU A 728 10.84 -13.83 -16.12
CA GLU A 728 10.43 -15.24 -16.21
C GLU A 728 9.85 -15.53 -17.60
N PRO A 729 10.05 -16.76 -18.15
CA PRO A 729 9.62 -17.08 -19.50
C PRO A 729 8.13 -16.82 -19.75
N GLY A 730 7.81 -15.93 -20.70
CA GLY A 730 6.47 -15.57 -21.14
C GLY A 730 5.77 -14.51 -20.29
N GLU A 731 6.26 -14.16 -19.09
CA GLU A 731 5.55 -13.24 -18.17
C GLU A 731 5.57 -11.78 -18.68
N ASP A 732 6.68 -11.34 -19.27
CA ASP A 732 6.75 -10.00 -19.86
C ASP A 732 5.82 -9.80 -21.04
N ALA A 733 5.73 -10.80 -21.93
CA ALA A 733 4.81 -10.77 -23.06
C ALA A 733 3.35 -10.82 -22.58
N ALA A 734 3.06 -11.62 -21.56
CA ALA A 734 1.74 -11.69 -20.94
C ALA A 734 1.35 -10.36 -20.30
N LEU A 735 2.27 -9.70 -19.59
CA LEU A 735 2.07 -8.36 -19.01
C LEU A 735 1.74 -7.36 -20.12
N TYR A 736 2.54 -7.34 -21.20
CA TYR A 736 2.32 -6.44 -22.33
C TYR A 736 0.93 -6.62 -22.95
N ALA A 737 0.54 -7.88 -23.21
CA ALA A 737 -0.77 -8.22 -23.77
C ALA A 737 -1.91 -7.80 -22.84
N THR A 738 -1.75 -7.95 -21.53
CA THR A 738 -2.75 -7.56 -20.53
C THR A 738 -2.94 -6.05 -20.47
N VAL A 739 -1.82 -5.29 -20.40
CA VAL A 739 -1.86 -3.83 -20.42
C VAL A 739 -2.48 -3.31 -21.70
N LYS A 740 -2.19 -3.94 -22.84
CA LYS A 740 -2.81 -3.59 -24.12
C LYS A 740 -4.32 -3.83 -24.12
N ALA A 741 -4.77 -5.00 -23.68
CA ALA A 741 -6.19 -5.35 -23.60
C ALA A 741 -6.99 -4.38 -22.71
N VAL A 742 -6.40 -3.96 -21.60
CA VAL A 742 -7.02 -3.02 -20.66
C VAL A 742 -6.90 -1.57 -21.15
N GLY A 743 -5.66 -1.14 -21.46
CA GLY A 743 -5.36 0.28 -21.71
C GLY A 743 -5.71 0.78 -23.09
N MET A 744 -5.62 -0.10 -24.12
CA MET A 744 -5.89 0.28 -25.50
C MET A 744 -7.29 -0.12 -25.99
N GLU A 745 -7.89 -1.12 -25.36
CA GLU A 745 -9.14 -1.72 -25.85
C GLU A 745 -10.29 -1.49 -24.85
N LEU A 746 -10.25 -2.09 -23.67
CA LEU A 746 -11.39 -2.12 -22.74
C LEU A 746 -11.72 -0.77 -22.12
N CYS A 747 -10.79 -0.09 -21.47
CA CYS A 747 -11.07 1.18 -20.78
C CYS A 747 -11.53 2.28 -21.75
N PRO A 748 -10.91 2.46 -22.94
CA PRO A 748 -11.44 3.36 -23.94
C PRO A 748 -12.86 3.02 -24.39
N ALA A 749 -13.17 1.74 -24.62
CA ALA A 749 -14.51 1.28 -25.02
C ALA A 749 -15.57 1.54 -23.95
N LEU A 750 -15.21 1.39 -22.68
CA LEU A 750 -16.09 1.67 -21.53
C LEU A 750 -16.26 3.17 -21.24
N GLY A 751 -15.34 4.01 -21.72
CA GLY A 751 -15.33 5.43 -21.41
C GLY A 751 -14.80 5.75 -20.01
N VAL A 752 -13.91 4.88 -19.47
CA VAL A 752 -13.25 5.06 -18.17
C VAL A 752 -11.75 5.28 -18.35
N SER A 753 -11.07 5.88 -17.36
CA SER A 753 -9.63 6.15 -17.42
C SER A 753 -8.89 5.66 -16.19
N ILE A 754 -7.56 5.50 -16.36
CA ILE A 754 -6.61 5.08 -15.32
C ILE A 754 -5.65 6.24 -15.07
N PRO A 755 -5.99 7.25 -14.26
CA PRO A 755 -5.14 8.42 -14.00
C PRO A 755 -4.02 8.17 -12.98
N VAL A 756 -4.01 7.03 -12.30
CA VAL A 756 -3.04 6.65 -11.28
C VAL A 756 -2.88 5.13 -11.25
N GLY A 757 -1.75 4.67 -10.77
CA GLY A 757 -1.46 3.27 -10.57
C GLY A 757 -0.06 3.04 -10.06
N LYS A 758 0.31 1.78 -9.89
CA LYS A 758 1.62 1.33 -9.41
C LYS A 758 2.01 0.02 -10.08
N ASP A 759 3.30 -0.29 -10.10
CA ASP A 759 3.80 -1.57 -10.55
C ASP A 759 4.72 -2.24 -9.51
N SER A 760 4.77 -3.58 -9.54
CA SER A 760 5.72 -4.41 -8.80
C SER A 760 6.11 -5.58 -9.70
N LEU A 761 7.30 -5.50 -10.31
CA LEU A 761 7.65 -6.37 -11.44
C LEU A 761 8.64 -7.49 -11.10
N SER A 762 8.88 -7.74 -9.82
CA SER A 762 9.74 -8.80 -9.30
C SER A 762 8.95 -9.86 -8.50
N MET A 763 7.77 -10.24 -8.98
CA MET A 763 6.83 -11.09 -8.26
C MET A 763 7.19 -12.59 -8.35
N ARG A 764 8.38 -12.90 -7.88
CA ARG A 764 8.84 -14.29 -7.69
C ARG A 764 9.60 -14.44 -6.39
N THR A 765 9.57 -15.64 -5.85
CA THR A 765 10.36 -16.04 -4.70
C THR A 765 11.25 -17.21 -5.09
N GLN A 766 12.52 -17.14 -4.73
CA GLN A 766 13.50 -18.18 -5.03
C GLN A 766 14.37 -18.50 -3.83
N TRP A 767 14.70 -19.79 -3.64
CA TRP A 767 15.57 -20.24 -2.53
C TRP A 767 16.24 -21.57 -2.85
N GLN A 768 17.17 -21.96 -2.01
CA GLN A 768 17.77 -23.29 -2.05
C GLN A 768 17.15 -24.17 -0.96
N ALA A 769 16.68 -25.35 -1.32
CA ALA A 769 16.21 -26.36 -0.37
C ALA A 769 16.78 -27.73 -0.75
N GLU A 770 17.36 -28.41 0.21
CA GLU A 770 17.94 -29.76 0.02
C GLU A 770 18.92 -29.88 -1.18
N GLY A 771 19.65 -28.78 -1.47
CA GLY A 771 20.59 -28.72 -2.59
C GLY A 771 19.95 -28.47 -3.97
N ALA A 772 18.62 -28.24 -4.04
CA ALA A 772 17.90 -27.92 -5.27
C ALA A 772 17.39 -26.48 -5.23
N ALA A 773 17.44 -25.79 -6.38
CA ALA A 773 16.84 -24.49 -6.54
C ALA A 773 15.31 -24.62 -6.58
N GLN A 774 14.66 -23.90 -5.71
CA GLN A 774 13.19 -23.79 -5.64
C GLN A 774 12.74 -22.41 -6.11
N LYS A 775 11.54 -22.36 -6.72
CA LYS A 775 10.99 -21.11 -7.22
C LYS A 775 9.45 -21.14 -7.25
N VAL A 776 8.85 -20.04 -6.83
CA VAL A 776 7.41 -19.75 -6.98
C VAL A 776 7.27 -18.47 -7.79
N VAL A 777 6.43 -18.49 -8.79
CA VAL A 777 6.22 -17.39 -9.75
C VAL A 777 4.78 -16.94 -9.70
N SER A 778 4.52 -15.70 -9.31
CA SER A 778 3.17 -15.15 -9.38
C SER A 778 2.76 -14.95 -10.85
N PRO A 779 1.53 -15.26 -11.23
CA PRO A 779 1.02 -14.89 -12.55
C PRO A 779 0.94 -13.36 -12.69
N VAL A 780 0.79 -12.85 -13.91
CA VAL A 780 0.47 -11.43 -14.12
C VAL A 780 -0.76 -11.08 -13.31
N SER A 781 -0.66 -10.06 -12.48
CA SER A 781 -1.72 -9.69 -11.55
C SER A 781 -2.09 -8.24 -11.73
N LEU A 782 -3.35 -7.97 -12.03
CA LEU A 782 -3.93 -6.64 -12.05
C LEU A 782 -4.94 -6.53 -10.91
N ILE A 783 -4.68 -5.60 -9.99
CA ILE A 783 -5.64 -5.20 -8.97
C ILE A 783 -6.18 -3.83 -9.38
N VAL A 784 -7.49 -3.73 -9.53
CA VAL A 784 -8.18 -2.50 -9.89
C VAL A 784 -8.95 -1.99 -8.70
N SER A 785 -8.72 -0.73 -8.34
CA SER A 785 -9.57 0.00 -7.40
C SER A 785 -10.35 1.04 -8.21
N ALA A 786 -11.67 1.01 -8.13
CA ALA A 786 -12.55 1.91 -8.86
C ALA A 786 -13.15 2.95 -7.92
N PHE A 787 -13.22 4.19 -8.39
CA PHE A 787 -13.68 5.34 -7.64
C PHE A 787 -14.66 6.17 -8.48
N ALA A 788 -15.69 6.72 -7.85
CA ALA A 788 -16.63 7.63 -8.51
C ALA A 788 -17.21 8.65 -7.55
N SER A 789 -17.37 9.89 -8.01
CA SER A 789 -18.21 10.87 -7.32
C SER A 789 -19.68 10.54 -7.54
N VAL A 790 -20.50 10.59 -6.49
CA VAL A 790 -21.92 10.22 -6.48
C VAL A 790 -22.76 11.42 -6.05
N GLN A 791 -23.79 11.74 -6.81
CA GLN A 791 -24.66 12.89 -6.52
C GLN A 791 -25.60 12.67 -5.32
N ASP A 792 -26.08 11.44 -5.15
CA ASP A 792 -26.95 11.04 -4.05
C ASP A 792 -26.65 9.61 -3.62
N VAL A 793 -25.99 9.46 -2.47
CA VAL A 793 -25.58 8.16 -1.94
C VAL A 793 -26.75 7.28 -1.49
N ARG A 794 -27.94 7.84 -1.27
CA ARG A 794 -29.11 7.11 -0.78
C ARG A 794 -29.64 6.05 -1.75
N GLY A 795 -29.26 6.16 -3.03
CA GLY A 795 -29.55 5.15 -4.04
C GLY A 795 -28.66 3.92 -3.99
N THR A 796 -27.74 3.80 -3.03
CA THR A 796 -26.83 2.65 -2.92
C THR A 796 -27.61 1.38 -2.55
N LEU A 797 -27.44 0.34 -3.37
CA LEU A 797 -28.01 -0.99 -3.18
C LEU A 797 -27.07 -1.87 -2.34
N THR A 798 -27.60 -2.94 -1.79
CA THR A 798 -26.83 -3.94 -1.04
C THR A 798 -27.33 -5.35 -1.40
N PRO A 799 -26.56 -6.40 -1.09
CA PRO A 799 -27.00 -7.79 -1.26
C PRO A 799 -28.18 -8.22 -0.39
N GLN A 800 -28.66 -7.41 0.54
CA GLN A 800 -29.72 -7.80 1.48
C GLN A 800 -31.05 -8.02 0.77
N LEU A 801 -31.53 -9.27 0.77
CA LEU A 801 -32.86 -9.61 0.26
C LEU A 801 -33.96 -9.07 1.19
N ASP A 802 -35.02 -8.53 0.59
CA ASP A 802 -36.19 -8.07 1.30
C ASP A 802 -37.02 -9.26 1.84
N ARG A 803 -37.41 -9.18 3.09
CA ARG A 803 -38.16 -10.23 3.78
C ARG A 803 -39.68 -10.00 3.75
N GLU A 804 -40.13 -8.83 3.40
CA GLU A 804 -41.50 -8.41 3.51
C GLU A 804 -42.26 -8.48 2.18
N GLN A 805 -41.52 -8.67 1.07
CA GLN A 805 -42.08 -8.69 -0.29
C GLN A 805 -41.75 -10.01 -0.99
N ASP A 806 -42.66 -10.49 -1.81
CA ASP A 806 -42.34 -11.54 -2.78
C ASP A 806 -41.46 -10.97 -3.88
N THR A 807 -40.23 -11.48 -3.98
CA THR A 807 -39.22 -11.01 -4.92
C THR A 807 -38.73 -12.13 -5.83
N THR A 808 -38.21 -11.76 -6.98
CA THR A 808 -37.59 -12.67 -7.93
C THR A 808 -36.09 -12.33 -8.07
N LEU A 809 -35.24 -13.33 -8.00
CA LEU A 809 -33.82 -13.18 -8.34
C LEU A 809 -33.68 -13.17 -9.85
N LEU A 810 -33.02 -12.14 -10.37
CA LEU A 810 -32.65 -12.03 -11.77
C LEU A 810 -31.14 -12.25 -11.89
N LEU A 811 -30.73 -13.21 -12.68
CA LEU A 811 -29.34 -13.38 -13.11
C LEU A 811 -29.11 -12.61 -14.42
N VAL A 812 -28.23 -11.63 -14.40
CA VAL A 812 -27.73 -10.98 -15.62
C VAL A 812 -26.38 -11.59 -15.95
N ASP A 813 -26.31 -12.36 -17.02
CA ASP A 813 -25.10 -13.06 -17.43
C ASP A 813 -24.49 -12.45 -18.70
N LEU A 814 -23.42 -11.66 -18.54
CA LEU A 814 -22.68 -11.08 -19.64
C LEU A 814 -21.85 -12.12 -20.41
N GLY A 815 -21.67 -13.31 -19.84
CA GLY A 815 -21.01 -14.46 -20.47
C GLY A 815 -21.90 -15.23 -21.44
N LYS A 816 -23.19 -14.90 -21.52
CA LYS A 816 -24.16 -15.52 -22.45
C LYS A 816 -24.24 -17.04 -22.31
N GLY A 817 -24.31 -17.52 -21.06
CA GLY A 817 -24.48 -18.97 -20.77
C GLY A 817 -23.24 -19.85 -21.01
N LYS A 818 -22.07 -19.26 -21.18
CA LYS A 818 -20.84 -20.02 -21.47
C LYS A 818 -20.24 -20.78 -20.29
N HIS A 819 -20.76 -20.67 -19.11
CA HIS A 819 -20.38 -21.41 -17.88
C HIS A 819 -18.90 -21.82 -17.81
N ARG A 820 -18.00 -20.82 -17.91
CA ARG A 820 -16.55 -20.99 -17.93
C ARG A 820 -16.03 -21.28 -16.53
N LEU A 821 -15.26 -22.38 -16.39
CA LEU A 821 -14.86 -22.89 -15.08
C LEU A 821 -13.35 -22.94 -14.86
N ALA A 822 -12.53 -22.74 -15.92
CA ALA A 822 -11.09 -22.73 -15.76
C ALA A 822 -10.63 -21.56 -14.88
N GLY A 823 -9.78 -21.85 -13.90
CA GLY A 823 -9.30 -20.88 -12.92
C GLY A 823 -10.28 -20.50 -11.80
N SER A 824 -11.52 -21.01 -11.80
CA SER A 824 -12.53 -20.77 -10.77
C SER A 824 -12.09 -21.29 -9.39
N VAL A 825 -12.72 -20.81 -8.34
CA VAL A 825 -12.48 -21.31 -6.97
C VAL A 825 -12.80 -22.80 -6.86
N LEU A 826 -13.82 -23.30 -7.56
CA LEU A 826 -14.08 -24.74 -7.60
C LEU A 826 -12.89 -25.51 -8.19
N ALA A 827 -12.33 -25.05 -9.31
CA ALA A 827 -11.16 -25.68 -9.92
C ALA A 827 -9.98 -25.69 -8.93
N GLN A 828 -9.70 -24.55 -8.30
CA GLN A 828 -8.63 -24.40 -7.28
C GLN A 828 -8.85 -25.33 -6.09
N ALA A 829 -10.08 -25.43 -5.57
CA ALA A 829 -10.44 -26.32 -4.45
C ALA A 829 -10.32 -27.81 -4.79
N LEU A 830 -10.35 -28.14 -6.06
CA LEU A 830 -10.07 -29.49 -6.59
C LEU A 830 -8.57 -29.69 -6.91
N GLY A 831 -7.71 -28.70 -6.72
CA GLY A 831 -6.29 -28.77 -7.06
C GLY A 831 -6.01 -28.76 -8.56
N GLN A 832 -6.91 -28.17 -9.37
CA GLN A 832 -6.87 -28.17 -10.83
C GLN A 832 -6.92 -26.73 -11.35
N SER A 833 -6.26 -26.46 -12.49
CA SER A 833 -6.36 -25.17 -13.16
C SER A 833 -7.45 -25.12 -14.24
N GLY A 834 -7.74 -26.26 -14.85
CA GLY A 834 -8.55 -26.34 -16.04
C GLY A 834 -7.78 -25.98 -17.32
N CYS A 835 -8.44 -26.19 -18.45
CA CYS A 835 -7.91 -25.95 -19.81
C CYS A 835 -8.68 -24.79 -20.47
N PRO A 836 -8.01 -23.72 -20.91
CA PRO A 836 -8.67 -22.58 -21.55
C PRO A 836 -9.60 -22.96 -22.71
N GLN A 837 -9.19 -23.92 -23.53
CA GLN A 837 -9.92 -24.34 -24.75
C GLN A 837 -11.15 -25.20 -24.45
N GLN A 838 -11.13 -25.98 -23.36
CA GLN A 838 -12.20 -26.94 -23.05
C GLN A 838 -13.11 -26.48 -21.92
N ASP A 839 -12.51 -25.87 -20.87
CA ASP A 839 -13.28 -25.42 -19.72
C ASP A 839 -13.66 -23.95 -19.81
N GLY A 840 -13.00 -23.18 -20.69
CA GLY A 840 -13.18 -21.74 -20.86
C GLY A 840 -12.62 -20.92 -19.70
N VAL A 841 -12.03 -19.79 -20.01
CA VAL A 841 -11.60 -18.79 -19.02
C VAL A 841 -12.65 -17.68 -18.96
N PRO A 842 -13.14 -17.27 -17.78
CA PRO A 842 -13.99 -16.10 -17.64
C PRO A 842 -13.38 -14.87 -18.31
N ASP A 843 -14.19 -14.12 -19.07
CA ASP A 843 -13.71 -12.97 -19.84
C ASP A 843 -14.86 -12.06 -20.27
N LEU A 844 -14.61 -10.76 -20.32
CA LEU A 844 -15.52 -9.76 -20.88
C LEU A 844 -15.18 -9.50 -22.35
N HIS A 845 -15.83 -10.22 -23.26
CA HIS A 845 -15.58 -10.06 -24.71
C HIS A 845 -16.28 -8.82 -25.32
N GLU A 846 -17.39 -8.41 -24.76
CA GLU A 846 -18.24 -7.35 -25.29
C GLU A 846 -18.41 -6.21 -24.27
N PRO A 847 -17.53 -5.19 -24.26
CA PRO A 847 -17.62 -4.07 -23.32
C PRO A 847 -18.96 -3.35 -23.34
N GLU A 848 -19.64 -3.32 -24.48
CA GLU A 848 -20.94 -2.68 -24.63
C GLU A 848 -22.02 -3.31 -23.75
N LEU A 849 -21.95 -4.62 -23.48
CA LEU A 849 -22.88 -5.29 -22.56
C LEU A 849 -22.73 -4.76 -21.13
N LEU A 850 -21.51 -4.49 -20.68
CA LEU A 850 -21.29 -3.89 -19.36
C LEU A 850 -21.83 -2.46 -19.28
N LYS A 851 -21.69 -1.65 -20.34
CA LYS A 851 -22.31 -0.32 -20.42
C LYS A 851 -23.84 -0.40 -20.35
N GLN A 852 -24.44 -1.34 -21.08
CA GLN A 852 -25.87 -1.57 -21.05
C GLN A 852 -26.36 -2.05 -19.68
N LEU A 853 -25.58 -2.90 -18.98
CA LEU A 853 -25.87 -3.30 -17.62
C LEU A 853 -25.89 -2.09 -16.68
N VAL A 854 -24.88 -1.22 -16.74
CA VAL A 854 -24.83 0.00 -15.93
C VAL A 854 -26.03 0.89 -16.19
N ALA A 855 -26.40 1.10 -17.45
CA ALA A 855 -27.57 1.91 -17.83
C ALA A 855 -28.87 1.27 -17.31
N ALA A 856 -29.04 -0.05 -17.47
CA ALA A 856 -30.24 -0.78 -17.05
C ALA A 856 -30.41 -0.76 -15.52
N VAL A 857 -29.34 -1.05 -14.76
CA VAL A 857 -29.37 -1.01 -13.30
C VAL A 857 -29.68 0.38 -12.78
N ASN A 858 -29.07 1.43 -13.33
CA ASN A 858 -29.37 2.82 -12.96
C ASN A 858 -30.82 3.19 -13.25
N GLN A 859 -31.38 2.78 -14.40
CA GLN A 859 -32.78 3.03 -14.73
C GLN A 859 -33.73 2.29 -13.77
N LEU A 860 -33.49 1.02 -13.52
CA LEU A 860 -34.32 0.22 -12.60
C LEU A 860 -34.22 0.71 -11.15
N ARG A 861 -33.03 1.20 -10.75
CA ARG A 861 -32.83 1.86 -9.45
C ARG A 861 -33.66 3.14 -9.37
N ALA A 862 -33.60 4.01 -10.37
CA ALA A 862 -34.40 5.24 -10.43
C ALA A 862 -35.91 4.98 -10.41
N ASP A 863 -36.35 3.89 -11.05
CA ASP A 863 -37.74 3.44 -11.05
C ASP A 863 -38.17 2.73 -9.74
N GLY A 864 -37.26 2.52 -8.79
CA GLY A 864 -37.49 1.81 -7.54
C GLY A 864 -37.85 0.31 -7.71
N LYS A 865 -37.35 -0.31 -8.80
CA LYS A 865 -37.66 -1.72 -9.16
C LYS A 865 -36.60 -2.71 -8.69
N ILE A 866 -35.39 -2.27 -8.35
CA ILE A 866 -34.34 -3.11 -7.77
C ILE A 866 -34.34 -2.93 -6.27
N LEU A 867 -34.50 -4.03 -5.53
CA LEU A 867 -34.52 -4.04 -4.07
C LEU A 867 -33.18 -4.45 -3.48
N ALA A 868 -32.44 -5.31 -4.14
CA ALA A 868 -31.12 -5.78 -3.75
C ALA A 868 -30.24 -5.98 -5.00
N TYR A 869 -28.94 -5.89 -4.80
CA TYR A 869 -27.93 -6.05 -5.86
C TYR A 869 -26.71 -6.77 -5.29
N HIS A 870 -26.14 -7.68 -6.05
CA HIS A 870 -24.87 -8.33 -5.76
C HIS A 870 -24.20 -8.74 -7.06
N ASP A 871 -22.87 -8.57 -7.16
CA ASP A 871 -22.14 -9.06 -8.30
C ASP A 871 -21.88 -10.57 -8.19
N ARG A 872 -21.63 -11.23 -9.31
CA ARG A 872 -21.23 -12.63 -9.33
C ARG A 872 -19.74 -12.71 -9.58
N SER A 873 -18.97 -13.09 -8.57
CA SER A 873 -17.51 -13.24 -8.67
C SER A 873 -17.05 -14.59 -8.11
N ASP A 874 -16.09 -14.63 -7.22
CA ASP A 874 -15.52 -15.85 -6.64
C ASP A 874 -16.57 -16.79 -6.06
N GLY A 875 -16.54 -18.05 -6.49
CA GLY A 875 -17.50 -19.06 -6.08
C GLY A 875 -18.80 -19.08 -6.91
N GLY A 876 -18.92 -18.18 -7.89
CA GLY A 876 -19.98 -18.18 -8.89
C GLY A 876 -21.36 -17.83 -8.37
N LEU A 877 -22.39 -18.23 -9.12
CA LEU A 877 -23.81 -17.96 -8.79
C LEU A 877 -24.21 -18.51 -7.42
N LEU A 878 -23.67 -19.67 -7.04
CA LEU A 878 -24.02 -20.26 -5.74
C LEU A 878 -23.56 -19.38 -4.57
N ALA A 879 -22.32 -18.92 -4.61
CA ALA A 879 -21.77 -18.04 -3.56
C ALA A 879 -22.57 -16.75 -3.49
N ALA A 880 -22.78 -16.05 -4.62
CA ALA A 880 -23.55 -14.82 -4.69
C ALA A 880 -24.97 -14.97 -4.11
N ALA A 881 -25.71 -16.02 -4.52
CA ALA A 881 -27.06 -16.28 -4.00
C ALA A 881 -27.07 -16.63 -2.50
N ALA A 882 -26.07 -17.37 -2.03
CA ALA A 882 -25.92 -17.70 -0.61
C ALA A 882 -25.61 -16.44 0.23
N GLU A 883 -24.76 -15.55 -0.24
CA GLU A 883 -24.41 -14.29 0.43
C GLU A 883 -25.60 -13.34 0.52
N MET A 884 -26.39 -13.23 -0.54
CA MET A 884 -27.66 -12.49 -0.52
C MET A 884 -28.64 -13.09 0.50
N ALA A 885 -28.74 -14.44 0.54
CA ALA A 885 -29.59 -15.14 1.52
C ALA A 885 -29.10 -14.90 2.95
N PHE A 886 -27.79 -14.93 3.21
CA PHE A 886 -27.22 -14.63 4.53
C PHE A 886 -27.50 -13.18 4.94
N ALA A 887 -27.32 -12.22 4.03
CA ALA A 887 -27.58 -10.81 4.30
C ALA A 887 -29.06 -10.53 4.61
N GLY A 888 -29.97 -11.22 3.93
CA GLY A 888 -31.43 -11.11 4.14
C GLY A 888 -31.96 -12.00 5.26
N GLN A 889 -31.19 -13.00 5.75
CA GLN A 889 -31.67 -14.05 6.66
C GLN A 889 -32.93 -14.76 6.12
N VAL A 890 -32.86 -15.10 4.82
CA VAL A 890 -33.95 -15.79 4.11
C VAL A 890 -33.42 -17.00 3.36
N GLY A 891 -34.29 -17.94 3.02
CA GLY A 891 -33.97 -19.02 2.10
C GLY A 891 -34.13 -18.57 0.66
N VAL A 892 -33.40 -19.24 -0.25
CA VAL A 892 -33.46 -19.02 -1.69
C VAL A 892 -33.68 -20.35 -2.39
N ALA A 893 -34.62 -20.40 -3.36
CA ALA A 893 -34.81 -21.54 -4.24
C ALA A 893 -34.37 -21.19 -5.66
N LEU A 894 -33.41 -21.93 -6.17
CA LEU A 894 -32.86 -21.73 -7.53
C LEU A 894 -33.41 -22.82 -8.47
N ASN A 895 -33.93 -22.42 -9.63
CA ASN A 895 -34.28 -23.35 -10.69
C ASN A 895 -33.07 -23.51 -11.63
N VAL A 896 -32.24 -24.52 -11.35
CA VAL A 896 -31.00 -24.77 -12.11
C VAL A 896 -31.27 -25.32 -13.49
N ASP A 897 -32.40 -25.98 -13.73
CA ASP A 897 -32.73 -26.55 -15.03
C ASP A 897 -32.79 -25.47 -16.14
N LEU A 898 -33.14 -24.23 -15.79
CA LEU A 898 -33.12 -23.11 -16.73
C LEU A 898 -31.71 -22.71 -17.19
N LEU A 899 -30.68 -23.08 -16.43
CA LEU A 899 -29.29 -22.75 -16.72
C LEU A 899 -28.54 -23.83 -17.45
N VAL A 900 -29.06 -25.06 -17.47
CA VAL A 900 -28.37 -26.25 -18.03
C VAL A 900 -29.03 -26.83 -19.27
N THR A 901 -29.94 -26.09 -19.90
CA THR A 901 -30.60 -26.54 -21.16
C THR A 901 -29.64 -26.45 -22.34
N GLU A 902 -29.55 -27.51 -23.14
CA GLU A 902 -28.87 -27.50 -24.43
C GLU A 902 -29.76 -26.76 -25.45
N GLY A 903 -29.34 -25.61 -25.93
CA GLY A 903 -30.04 -24.78 -26.89
C GLY A 903 -29.34 -23.43 -27.07
N ASP A 904 -29.93 -22.54 -27.82
CA ASP A 904 -29.42 -21.20 -28.16
C ASP A 904 -29.35 -20.22 -26.94
N GLY A 905 -29.37 -20.75 -25.74
CA GLY A 905 -29.23 -19.96 -24.47
C GLY A 905 -30.47 -19.15 -24.11
N ILE A 906 -31.51 -19.21 -24.87
CA ILE A 906 -32.79 -18.61 -24.54
C ILE A 906 -33.64 -19.72 -23.93
N SER A 907 -33.61 -19.86 -22.60
CA SER A 907 -34.67 -20.62 -21.95
C SER A 907 -35.97 -19.94 -22.32
N ASP A 908 -36.85 -20.60 -22.99
CA ASP A 908 -38.21 -20.11 -23.17
C ASP A 908 -38.83 -20.04 -21.75
N SER A 909 -38.78 -18.87 -21.16
CA SER A 909 -39.38 -18.61 -19.85
C SER A 909 -40.91 -18.84 -19.82
N ARG A 910 -41.46 -19.27 -20.93
CA ARG A 910 -42.87 -19.64 -21.16
C ARG A 910 -43.10 -21.14 -21.20
N ALA A 911 -42.06 -21.98 -21.01
CA ALA A 911 -42.29 -23.42 -20.84
C ALA A 911 -43.09 -23.61 -19.55
N GLU A 912 -44.40 -23.76 -19.71
CA GLU A 912 -45.28 -24.08 -18.59
C GLU A 912 -44.81 -25.40 -17.96
N TYR A 913 -44.94 -25.50 -16.64
CA TYR A 913 -44.53 -26.62 -15.77
C TYR A 913 -44.97 -28.04 -16.26
N GLY A 914 -45.69 -28.14 -17.37
CA GLY A 914 -46.21 -29.34 -17.92
C GLY A 914 -45.32 -30.14 -18.91
N ASP A 915 -44.26 -29.53 -19.41
CA ASP A 915 -43.41 -30.18 -20.45
C ASP A 915 -42.11 -30.82 -19.91
N ALA A 916 -42.01 -31.00 -18.59
CA ALA A 916 -40.88 -31.57 -17.88
C ALA A 916 -40.37 -32.93 -18.44
N LYS A 917 -41.17 -33.65 -19.17
CA LYS A 917 -40.77 -34.95 -19.75
C LYS A 917 -39.80 -34.85 -20.93
N ASN A 918 -39.86 -33.80 -21.73
CA ASN A 918 -38.95 -33.61 -22.86
C ASN A 918 -37.61 -33.05 -22.41
N TRP A 919 -37.64 -32.22 -21.37
CA TRP A 919 -36.44 -31.63 -20.75
C TRP A 919 -35.56 -32.66 -20.03
N ALA A 920 -36.18 -33.57 -19.28
CA ALA A 920 -35.45 -34.59 -18.53
C ALA A 920 -34.69 -35.57 -19.42
N GLN A 921 -35.09 -35.77 -20.69
CA GLN A 921 -34.41 -36.65 -21.62
C GLN A 921 -33.21 -36.00 -22.30
N GLN A 922 -33.20 -34.69 -22.51
CA GLN A 922 -32.11 -33.96 -23.16
C GLN A 922 -30.93 -33.67 -22.24
N ILE A 923 -31.15 -33.48 -20.94
CA ILE A 923 -30.12 -33.11 -19.94
C ILE A 923 -29.58 -34.29 -19.14
N SER A 924 -30.16 -35.50 -19.26
CA SER A 924 -29.93 -36.58 -18.28
C SER A 924 -28.50 -37.13 -18.25
N ALA A 925 -27.76 -37.11 -19.33
CA ALA A 925 -26.44 -37.72 -19.42
C ALA A 925 -25.28 -36.86 -18.86
N ARG A 926 -25.45 -35.50 -18.78
CA ARG A 926 -24.42 -34.54 -18.34
C ARG A 926 -24.94 -33.55 -17.29
N ARG A 927 -26.12 -33.83 -16.75
CA ARG A 927 -26.82 -32.89 -15.86
C ARG A 927 -25.97 -32.45 -14.66
N GLU A 928 -25.29 -33.40 -14.01
CA GLU A 928 -24.51 -33.11 -12.82
C GLU A 928 -23.32 -32.17 -13.15
N GLU A 929 -22.57 -32.50 -14.22
CA GLU A 929 -21.48 -31.66 -14.70
C GLU A 929 -21.96 -30.26 -15.11
N LEU A 930 -23.03 -30.16 -15.88
CA LEU A 930 -23.61 -28.90 -16.33
C LEU A 930 -24.12 -28.07 -15.16
N THR A 931 -24.69 -28.71 -14.12
CA THR A 931 -25.11 -28.04 -12.88
C THR A 931 -23.91 -27.45 -12.14
N LEU A 932 -22.82 -28.21 -12.00
CA LEU A 932 -21.59 -27.70 -11.39
C LEU A 932 -21.04 -26.51 -12.19
N ARG A 933 -20.99 -26.62 -13.53
CA ARG A 933 -20.54 -25.53 -14.37
C ARG A 933 -21.40 -24.27 -14.23
N ALA A 934 -22.72 -24.40 -14.22
CA ALA A 934 -23.65 -23.27 -14.12
C ALA A 934 -23.61 -22.57 -12.75
N LEU A 935 -23.47 -23.34 -11.67
CA LEU A 935 -23.47 -22.78 -10.32
C LEU A 935 -22.14 -22.18 -9.89
N PHE A 936 -21.02 -22.68 -10.39
CA PHE A 936 -19.68 -22.30 -9.97
C PHE A 936 -18.87 -21.54 -11.03
N ALA A 937 -19.42 -21.26 -12.21
CA ALA A 937 -18.81 -20.35 -13.17
C ALA A 937 -18.81 -18.92 -12.63
N GLU A 938 -17.68 -18.27 -12.77
CA GLU A 938 -17.39 -16.96 -12.21
C GLU A 938 -17.37 -15.86 -13.27
#